data_c123830edf99c2e1b1a68ec4d052d7c8
#
_entry.id   c123830edf99c2e1b1a68ec4d052d7c8
#
_cell.length_a   1.000
_cell.length_b   1.000
_cell.length_c   1.000
_cell.angle_alpha   90.00
_cell.angle_beta   90.00
_cell.angle_gamma   90.00
#
_symmetry.space_group_name_H-M   'P 1'
#
loop_
_entity.id
_entity.type
_entity.pdbx_description
1 polymer ?
#
loop_
_entity_poly.entity_id
_entity_poly.type
_entity_poly.pdbx_seq_one_letter_code
_entity_poly.pdbx_strand_id
1 'polypeptide(L)'
;FAFEKGDTFRPTSKGLYPKQDKKQEEMLAEFVRSFRAEEFGERNTEVITDVMPGKKIGEVFVKDGKLYINSTASAQPLEVNANKVKGHTKVECFEAYTAIKKALAEVLSYQTENESDEGLKPLLDKLNKAYDDFVSTYGHFNKNTAIAFLRNDVDYANVFALEKFEETADEKGNRIQKFEKTDVFSKRVVEKDKEPTPANVKDGIIASIFKFGRVDIPYIAEQLGTGIEDVKKEIIESGYGFEDPVSRQMEASYQYLSGNIREKLRQAEENNENGEFDRNIKALQEVMPMEIPAHLIDFTLGSSWIDPKLYEDFVKERTEVDVRFTAVGGTWFMKEPYFTNYEKNRAMGVTSEMLGRTIMGHTLIEAAIQNRSITVSTTKKHYDGTTETITDKEATQACAAKIDEIRQDFKDWARQKMQSDPEMSERMERIYNDMFNNFVPMSIPDEFVPEYFGGASHKFKMRPHQGRAIVRGTQQPLLLAHEVGTGKTFTLISTAMEMRRLGTARKPMIVIQNATVGQFVASAKELYPNAKILTLEEADRSADGRKNFYAKIRYNDWDMIVVPQSTFEFIPDSEEREMAFVQDKIEEKMLILEQMKEEDPDGKNMITRQAEREIELLEEQLAGLADNASKKRTANDEKKRAVALQNAEVKAMEMLDRRTDDVENFDDMGIDALLVDEAHEYKHLGFATAMQRGVKGVDPSYSKKSQGVFLKTQAVLEKNNGRNVIFATGTPISNTAAEIWTFMRYLMPADTMKEYGIYYFDDFVRNFGNIQQMLEFTTSGKFKENNRFAGYVNLPELVR
;
A
#
# COMPACT_ATOMS: atom_id res chain seq x y z
N PHE A 1 -2.96 -22.83 -28.85
CA PHE A 1 -3.22 -24.21 -28.48
C PHE A 1 -4.71 -24.47 -28.64
N ALA A 2 -5.08 -25.31 -29.62
CA ALA A 2 -6.42 -25.83 -29.76
C ALA A 2 -6.57 -27.02 -28.79
N PHE A 3 -7.34 -26.83 -27.72
CA PHE A 3 -7.81 -27.97 -26.94
C PHE A 3 -8.83 -28.73 -27.77
N GLU A 4 -8.61 -30.01 -28.03
CA GLU A 4 -9.60 -30.86 -28.65
C GLU A 4 -10.84 -30.94 -27.75
N LYS A 5 -11.99 -30.59 -28.30
CA LYS A 5 -13.28 -30.67 -27.63
C LYS A 5 -13.55 -32.14 -27.27
N GLY A 6 -13.42 -32.52 -26.02
CA GLY A 6 -13.86 -33.86 -25.63
C GLY A 6 -13.37 -34.35 -24.26
N ASP A 7 -12.14 -34.05 -23.85
CA ASP A 7 -11.54 -34.80 -22.71
C ASP A 7 -11.49 -34.05 -21.39
N THR A 8 -11.70 -32.74 -21.35
CA THR A 8 -11.52 -31.93 -20.15
C THR A 8 -12.81 -31.47 -19.48
N PHE A 9 -13.96 -31.56 -20.14
CA PHE A 9 -15.24 -31.07 -19.60
C PHE A 9 -16.32 -32.16 -19.71
N ARG A 10 -17.16 -32.30 -18.66
CA ARG A 10 -18.40 -33.04 -18.76
C ARG A 10 -19.58 -32.10 -18.95
N PRO A 11 -20.43 -32.29 -19.96
CA PRO A 11 -21.67 -31.53 -20.06
C PRO A 11 -22.60 -31.95 -18.91
N THR A 12 -23.06 -30.98 -18.15
CA THR A 12 -24.14 -31.13 -17.20
C THR A 12 -25.32 -30.28 -17.63
N SER A 13 -26.49 -30.51 -17.09
CA SER A 13 -27.70 -29.71 -17.37
C SER A 13 -27.53 -28.21 -16.96
N LYS A 14 -26.42 -27.82 -16.36
CA LYS A 14 -26.10 -26.45 -15.89
C LYS A 14 -24.83 -25.86 -16.48
N GLY A 15 -24.22 -26.48 -17.50
CA GLY A 15 -23.00 -25.98 -18.17
C GLY A 15 -21.83 -26.98 -18.17
N LEU A 16 -20.67 -26.52 -18.68
CA LEU A 16 -19.43 -27.31 -18.73
C LEU A 16 -18.58 -26.98 -17.48
N TYR A 17 -18.32 -27.97 -16.64
CA TYR A 17 -17.43 -27.81 -15.48
C TYR A 17 -16.13 -28.61 -15.68
N PRO A 18 -14.97 -28.09 -15.26
CA PRO A 18 -13.73 -28.84 -15.28
C PRO A 18 -13.81 -30.04 -14.34
N LYS A 19 -13.26 -31.17 -14.76
CA LYS A 19 -13.07 -32.33 -13.86
C LYS A 19 -11.99 -31.96 -12.86
N GLN A 20 -12.31 -31.95 -11.58
CA GLN A 20 -11.31 -31.84 -10.51
C GLN A 20 -10.39 -33.08 -10.55
N ASP A 21 -9.19 -32.94 -11.10
CA ASP A 21 -8.15 -33.95 -11.09
C ASP A 21 -6.81 -33.27 -10.80
N LYS A 22 -6.05 -33.74 -9.81
CA LYS A 22 -4.72 -33.28 -9.43
C LYS A 22 -3.76 -33.09 -10.62
N LYS A 23 -3.96 -33.86 -11.65
CA LYS A 23 -3.22 -33.77 -12.90
C LYS A 23 -3.50 -32.50 -13.70
N GLN A 24 -4.66 -31.87 -13.49
CA GLN A 24 -5.02 -30.59 -14.15
C GLN A 24 -4.41 -29.39 -13.43
N GLU A 25 -4.29 -29.45 -12.10
CA GLU A 25 -3.57 -28.40 -11.33
C GLU A 25 -2.08 -28.42 -11.68
N GLU A 26 -1.48 -29.61 -11.81
CA GLU A 26 -0.09 -29.76 -12.25
C GLU A 26 0.09 -29.30 -13.71
N MET A 27 -0.83 -29.60 -14.61
CA MET A 27 -0.80 -29.15 -16.00
C MET A 27 -1.04 -27.66 -16.13
N LEU A 28 -1.92 -27.07 -15.32
CA LEU A 28 -2.14 -25.64 -15.29
C LEU A 28 -0.93 -24.89 -14.72
N ALA A 29 -0.32 -25.44 -13.67
CA ALA A 29 0.90 -24.90 -13.08
C ALA A 29 2.11 -25.03 -14.04
N GLU A 30 2.18 -26.11 -14.83
CA GLU A 30 3.20 -26.34 -15.84
C GLU A 30 2.96 -25.46 -17.08
N PHE A 31 1.70 -25.24 -17.48
CA PHE A 31 1.29 -24.28 -18.52
C PHE A 31 1.65 -22.85 -18.11
N VAL A 32 1.34 -22.45 -16.87
CA VAL A 32 1.70 -21.12 -16.35
C VAL A 32 3.23 -20.96 -16.23
N ARG A 33 3.97 -22.03 -15.92
CA ARG A 33 5.44 -22.00 -15.90
C ARG A 33 6.04 -21.97 -17.30
N SER A 34 5.51 -22.69 -18.26
CA SER A 34 5.96 -22.66 -19.65
C SER A 34 5.64 -21.34 -20.33
N PHE A 35 4.48 -20.77 -20.04
CA PHE A 35 4.10 -19.42 -20.51
C PHE A 35 5.05 -18.34 -19.97
N ARG A 36 5.54 -18.49 -18.74
CA ARG A 36 6.56 -17.59 -18.16
C ARG A 36 7.95 -17.73 -18.76
N ALA A 37 8.31 -18.88 -19.30
CA ALA A 37 9.68 -19.15 -19.70
C ALA A 37 9.96 -18.94 -21.20
N GLU A 38 9.00 -19.13 -22.09
CA GLU A 38 9.25 -19.21 -23.55
C GLU A 38 8.75 -18.02 -24.37
N GLU A 39 7.74 -17.25 -23.93
CA GLU A 39 7.24 -16.09 -24.67
C GLU A 39 7.74 -14.72 -24.21
N PHE A 40 8.42 -14.62 -23.07
CA PHE A 40 9.12 -13.43 -22.62
C PHE A 40 10.64 -13.48 -22.89
N GLY A 41 11.07 -14.40 -23.75
CA GLY A 41 12.33 -14.29 -24.42
C GLY A 41 12.30 -13.03 -25.27
N GLU A 42 13.04 -12.00 -24.80
CA GLU A 42 13.42 -10.81 -25.54
C GLU A 42 12.27 -10.28 -26.44
N ARG A 43 11.28 -9.59 -25.85
CA ARG A 43 10.75 -8.45 -26.56
C ARG A 43 11.99 -7.60 -26.87
N ASN A 44 12.42 -7.63 -28.13
CA ASN A 44 13.11 -6.53 -28.72
C ASN A 44 12.18 -5.31 -28.57
N THR A 45 12.12 -4.73 -27.38
CA THR A 45 11.97 -3.31 -27.26
C THR A 45 13.20 -2.84 -28.01
N GLU A 46 13.05 -2.49 -29.27
CA GLU A 46 13.90 -1.50 -29.87
C GLU A 46 13.86 -0.37 -28.85
N VAL A 47 14.82 -0.40 -27.93
CA VAL A 47 15.17 0.72 -27.10
C VAL A 47 15.35 1.80 -28.15
N ILE A 48 14.42 2.76 -28.19
CA ILE A 48 14.62 3.99 -28.94
C ILE A 48 15.76 4.67 -28.23
N THR A 49 16.95 4.18 -28.57
CA THR A 49 18.22 4.66 -28.07
C THR A 49 18.33 6.09 -28.57
N ASP A 50 18.42 7.02 -27.64
CA ASP A 50 18.84 8.39 -27.82
C ASP A 50 18.53 8.97 -29.19
N VAL A 51 17.37 9.62 -29.31
CA VAL A 51 17.01 10.37 -30.54
C VAL A 51 18.15 11.33 -30.92
N MET A 52 18.90 11.78 -29.92
CA MET A 52 20.18 12.49 -30.11
C MET A 52 21.21 11.96 -29.09
N PRO A 53 22.24 11.23 -29.53
CA PRO A 53 23.25 10.69 -28.63
C PRO A 53 23.88 11.77 -27.74
N GLY A 54 23.99 11.48 -26.44
CA GLY A 54 24.55 12.38 -25.44
C GLY A 54 23.61 13.45 -24.91
N LYS A 55 22.31 13.44 -25.30
CA LYS A 55 21.26 14.32 -24.78
C LYS A 55 20.21 13.54 -24.00
N LYS A 56 19.79 14.10 -22.85
CA LYS A 56 18.71 13.53 -22.04
C LYS A 56 17.35 13.64 -22.73
N ILE A 57 16.45 12.71 -22.47
CA ILE A 57 15.07 12.83 -22.96
C ILE A 57 14.40 14.05 -22.31
N GLY A 58 13.79 14.91 -23.15
CA GLY A 58 13.21 16.19 -22.76
C GLY A 58 14.22 17.34 -22.69
N GLU A 59 15.51 17.11 -22.93
CA GLU A 59 16.50 18.20 -22.97
C GLU A 59 16.24 19.12 -24.16
N VAL A 60 16.22 20.41 -23.88
CA VAL A 60 16.14 21.47 -24.90
C VAL A 60 17.56 21.84 -25.34
N PHE A 61 17.81 21.91 -26.61
CA PHE A 61 19.12 22.23 -27.15
C PHE A 61 19.03 23.04 -28.45
N VAL A 62 20.12 23.73 -28.78
CA VAL A 62 20.26 24.51 -30.02
C VAL A 62 21.03 23.70 -31.05
N LYS A 63 20.51 23.60 -32.28
CA LYS A 63 21.16 23.04 -33.45
C LYS A 63 20.83 23.90 -34.67
N ASP A 64 21.86 24.28 -35.43
CA ASP A 64 21.71 25.08 -36.67
C ASP A 64 20.90 26.37 -36.45
N GLY A 65 21.08 27.03 -35.28
CA GLY A 65 20.39 28.28 -34.95
C GLY A 65 18.89 28.11 -34.60
N LYS A 66 18.44 26.90 -34.40
CA LYS A 66 17.05 26.55 -33.98
C LYS A 66 17.03 25.75 -32.70
N LEU A 67 15.91 25.83 -31.95
CA LEU A 67 15.68 25.06 -30.74
C LEU A 67 15.00 23.75 -31.06
N TYR A 68 15.46 22.71 -30.41
CA TYR A 68 14.90 21.37 -30.48
C TYR A 68 14.71 20.77 -29.08
N ILE A 69 13.76 19.86 -28.96
CA ILE A 69 13.52 19.05 -27.77
C ILE A 69 13.85 17.60 -28.11
N ASN A 70 14.72 16.96 -27.34
CA ASN A 70 14.97 15.54 -27.47
C ASN A 70 13.77 14.77 -26.95
N SER A 71 12.99 14.12 -27.83
CA SER A 71 11.71 13.49 -27.51
C SER A 71 11.64 12.07 -28.04
N THR A 72 10.99 11.16 -27.31
CA THR A 72 10.68 9.81 -27.77
C THR A 72 9.46 9.77 -28.70
N ALA A 73 8.71 10.87 -28.82
CA ALA A 73 7.50 10.93 -29.65
C ALA A 73 7.79 10.92 -31.17
N SER A 74 9.05 11.12 -31.57
CA SER A 74 9.47 11.10 -32.97
C SER A 74 10.89 10.59 -33.13
N ALA A 75 11.19 10.00 -34.31
CA ALA A 75 12.54 9.55 -34.66
C ALA A 75 13.56 10.70 -34.82
N GLN A 76 13.13 11.94 -34.79
CA GLN A 76 13.94 13.15 -34.86
C GLN A 76 13.56 14.08 -33.74
N PRO A 77 14.50 14.88 -33.20
CA PRO A 77 14.18 15.92 -32.24
C PRO A 77 13.10 16.87 -32.76
N LEU A 78 12.15 17.23 -31.86
CA LEU A 78 11.07 18.15 -32.21
C LEU A 78 11.57 19.60 -32.23
N GLU A 79 11.37 20.29 -33.38
CA GLU A 79 11.67 21.73 -33.48
C GLU A 79 10.67 22.55 -32.66
N VAL A 80 11.20 23.44 -31.82
CA VAL A 80 10.38 24.38 -31.05
C VAL A 80 9.88 25.49 -31.97
N ASN A 81 8.58 25.78 -31.95
CA ASN A 81 7.95 26.86 -32.72
C ASN A 81 8.76 28.17 -32.65
N ALA A 82 9.01 28.81 -33.81
CA ALA A 82 9.85 29.99 -34.00
C ALA A 82 9.26 31.33 -33.51
N ASN A 83 8.11 31.36 -32.82
CA ASN A 83 7.52 32.58 -32.31
C ASN A 83 8.49 33.34 -31.37
N LYS A 84 8.51 34.66 -31.48
CA LYS A 84 9.34 35.53 -30.63
C LYS A 84 8.79 35.69 -29.22
N VAL A 85 9.66 35.83 -28.24
CA VAL A 85 9.36 36.16 -26.85
C VAL A 85 9.74 37.64 -26.61
N LYS A 86 8.76 38.49 -26.40
CA LYS A 86 8.95 39.95 -26.23
C LYS A 86 9.90 40.57 -27.27
N GLY A 87 9.81 40.17 -28.52
CA GLY A 87 10.62 40.66 -29.63
C GLY A 87 11.93 39.91 -29.87
N HIS A 88 12.40 39.10 -28.97
CA HIS A 88 13.60 38.26 -29.03
C HIS A 88 13.29 36.83 -29.56
N THR A 89 14.28 36.17 -30.13
CA THR A 89 14.15 34.80 -30.55
C THR A 89 14.09 33.86 -29.34
N LYS A 90 13.45 32.68 -29.48
CA LYS A 90 13.50 31.68 -28.44
C LYS A 90 14.90 31.12 -28.18
N VAL A 91 15.78 31.17 -29.16
CA VAL A 91 17.19 30.78 -29.00
C VAL A 91 17.88 31.74 -28.02
N GLU A 92 17.75 33.06 -28.22
CA GLU A 92 18.30 34.07 -27.30
C GLU A 92 17.73 33.91 -25.88
N CYS A 93 16.43 33.65 -25.76
CA CYS A 93 15.78 33.38 -24.47
C CYS A 93 16.34 32.11 -23.81
N PHE A 94 16.55 31.03 -24.57
CA PHE A 94 17.12 29.78 -24.05
C PHE A 94 18.60 29.92 -23.69
N GLU A 95 19.40 30.72 -24.42
CA GLU A 95 20.78 31.00 -24.06
C GLU A 95 20.88 31.78 -22.74
N ALA A 96 20.04 32.77 -22.55
CA ALA A 96 19.94 33.52 -21.29
C ALA A 96 19.50 32.62 -20.13
N TYR A 97 18.51 31.70 -20.35
CA TYR A 97 18.13 30.69 -19.39
C TYR A 97 19.28 29.73 -19.07
N THR A 98 20.04 29.31 -20.07
CA THR A 98 21.20 28.42 -19.88
C THR A 98 22.30 29.09 -19.07
N ALA A 99 22.45 30.40 -19.18
CA ALA A 99 23.40 31.17 -18.34
C ALA A 99 23.02 31.11 -16.86
N ILE A 100 21.73 31.20 -16.54
CA ILE A 100 21.24 31.02 -15.16
C ILE A 100 21.52 29.59 -14.67
N LYS A 101 21.20 28.56 -15.46
CA LYS A 101 21.49 27.16 -15.12
C LYS A 101 22.95 26.95 -14.76
N LYS A 102 23.87 27.45 -15.59
CA LYS A 102 25.32 27.32 -15.36
C LYS A 102 25.74 28.05 -14.09
N ALA A 103 25.29 29.28 -13.91
CA ALA A 103 25.66 30.07 -12.73
C ALA A 103 25.11 29.41 -11.43
N LEU A 104 23.88 28.87 -11.45
CA LEU A 104 23.30 28.12 -10.33
C LEU A 104 24.12 26.87 -10.02
N ALA A 105 24.47 26.10 -11.04
CA ALA A 105 25.28 24.89 -10.87
C ALA A 105 26.66 25.20 -10.27
N GLU A 106 27.32 26.28 -10.70
CA GLU A 106 28.59 26.73 -10.13
C GLU A 106 28.46 27.11 -8.65
N VAL A 107 27.40 27.84 -8.28
CA VAL A 107 27.12 28.22 -6.88
C VAL A 107 26.94 26.98 -6.02
N LEU A 108 26.06 26.07 -6.44
CA LEU A 108 25.72 24.86 -5.66
C LEU A 108 26.90 23.89 -5.56
N SER A 109 27.66 23.67 -6.65
CA SER A 109 28.87 22.84 -6.64
C SER A 109 29.93 23.44 -5.68
N TYR A 110 30.16 24.74 -5.76
CA TYR A 110 31.10 25.40 -4.85
C TYR A 110 30.71 25.20 -3.38
N GLN A 111 29.40 25.36 -3.05
CA GLN A 111 28.92 25.19 -1.69
C GLN A 111 29.05 23.75 -1.18
N THR A 112 28.84 22.78 -2.07
CA THR A 112 28.94 21.33 -1.73
C THR A 112 30.41 20.91 -1.51
N GLU A 113 31.33 21.48 -2.27
CA GLU A 113 32.74 21.09 -2.25
C GLU A 113 33.58 21.86 -1.21
N ASN A 114 33.16 23.09 -0.84
CA ASN A 114 33.94 24.00 0.01
C ASN A 114 33.20 24.36 1.29
N GLU A 115 33.90 24.37 2.40
CA GLU A 115 33.39 24.85 3.70
C GLU A 115 33.45 26.38 3.83
N SER A 116 34.41 27.03 3.17
CA SER A 116 34.60 28.47 3.23
C SER A 116 33.75 29.22 2.22
N ASP A 117 33.26 30.41 2.58
CA ASP A 117 32.51 31.32 1.72
C ASP A 117 33.37 32.30 0.95
N GLU A 118 34.72 32.25 1.07
CA GLU A 118 35.63 33.21 0.46
C GLU A 118 35.48 33.35 -1.07
N GLY A 119 35.21 32.23 -1.78
CA GLY A 119 34.98 32.22 -3.22
C GLY A 119 33.49 32.29 -3.64
N LEU A 120 32.56 32.35 -2.71
CA LEU A 120 31.11 32.26 -2.99
C LEU A 120 30.57 33.57 -3.59
N LYS A 121 31.03 34.73 -3.10
CA LYS A 121 30.48 36.03 -3.49
C LYS A 121 30.53 36.30 -5.01
N PRO A 122 31.65 36.10 -5.72
CA PRO A 122 31.70 36.26 -7.17
C PRO A 122 30.72 35.36 -7.94
N LEU A 123 30.45 34.15 -7.43
CA LEU A 123 29.51 33.24 -8.03
C LEU A 123 28.06 33.68 -7.80
N LEU A 124 27.74 34.19 -6.61
CA LEU A 124 26.45 34.81 -6.31
C LEU A 124 26.20 36.06 -7.18
N ASP A 125 27.21 36.90 -7.35
CA ASP A 125 27.10 38.09 -8.20
C ASP A 125 26.83 37.69 -9.67
N LYS A 126 27.48 36.63 -10.15
CA LYS A 126 27.25 36.08 -11.49
C LYS A 126 25.82 35.53 -11.65
N LEU A 127 25.33 34.78 -10.66
CA LEU A 127 23.98 34.27 -10.65
C LEU A 127 22.94 35.39 -10.62
N ASN A 128 23.13 36.37 -9.73
CA ASN A 128 22.26 37.55 -9.63
C ASN A 128 22.18 38.26 -10.98
N LYS A 129 23.32 38.55 -11.59
CA LYS A 129 23.38 39.23 -12.89
C LYS A 129 22.63 38.47 -13.97
N ALA A 130 22.90 37.15 -14.12
CA ALA A 130 22.25 36.35 -15.14
C ALA A 130 20.72 36.31 -14.96
N TYR A 131 20.25 36.21 -13.71
CA TYR A 131 18.82 36.23 -13.38
C TYR A 131 18.18 37.61 -13.65
N ASP A 132 18.80 38.71 -13.19
CA ASP A 132 18.26 40.06 -13.37
C ASP A 132 18.20 40.44 -14.84
N ASP A 133 19.23 40.10 -15.63
CA ASP A 133 19.27 40.27 -17.08
C ASP A 133 18.14 39.53 -17.78
N PHE A 134 17.88 38.25 -17.36
CA PHE A 134 16.78 37.45 -17.88
C PHE A 134 15.42 38.07 -17.54
N VAL A 135 15.17 38.37 -16.27
CA VAL A 135 13.88 38.87 -15.80
C VAL A 135 13.54 40.23 -16.44
N SER A 136 14.54 41.13 -16.58
CA SER A 136 14.34 42.42 -17.24
C SER A 136 13.93 42.28 -18.69
N THR A 137 14.42 41.24 -19.39
CA THR A 137 14.16 41.04 -20.82
C THR A 137 12.92 40.20 -21.06
N TYR A 138 12.80 39.08 -20.41
CA TYR A 138 11.78 38.06 -20.67
C TYR A 138 10.66 38.02 -19.62
N GLY A 139 10.88 38.60 -18.43
CA GLY A 139 9.95 38.55 -17.29
C GLY A 139 10.23 37.37 -16.36
N HIS A 140 9.48 37.31 -15.26
CA HIS A 140 9.58 36.26 -14.25
C HIS A 140 9.24 34.88 -14.80
N PHE A 141 9.71 33.82 -14.16
CA PHE A 141 9.42 32.43 -14.54
C PHE A 141 7.99 32.03 -14.19
N ASN A 142 7.51 32.48 -13.01
CA ASN A 142 6.17 32.14 -12.55
C ASN A 142 5.10 32.85 -13.38
N LYS A 143 3.99 32.12 -13.70
CA LYS A 143 2.83 32.63 -14.48
C LYS A 143 3.15 33.23 -15.87
N ASN A 144 4.34 32.98 -16.40
CA ASN A 144 4.78 33.52 -17.68
C ASN A 144 4.56 32.50 -18.82
N THR A 145 3.50 32.68 -19.60
CA THR A 145 3.16 31.82 -20.72
C THR A 145 4.08 32.00 -21.93
N ALA A 146 4.75 33.16 -22.06
CA ALA A 146 5.64 33.44 -23.20
C ALA A 146 6.90 32.55 -23.22
N ILE A 147 7.34 32.10 -22.03
CA ILE A 147 8.51 31.24 -21.87
C ILE A 147 8.12 29.77 -21.53
N ALA A 148 6.87 29.40 -21.73
CA ALA A 148 6.37 28.06 -21.40
C ALA A 148 7.16 26.92 -22.11
N PHE A 149 7.79 27.19 -23.25
CA PHE A 149 8.62 26.21 -23.95
C PHE A 149 9.84 25.76 -23.12
N LEU A 150 10.32 26.58 -22.16
CA LEU A 150 11.42 26.23 -21.25
C LEU A 150 11.03 25.11 -20.28
N ARG A 151 9.74 24.92 -20.00
CA ARG A 151 9.23 23.85 -19.12
C ARG A 151 9.56 22.44 -19.62
N ASN A 152 9.83 22.32 -20.92
CA ASN A 152 10.28 21.06 -21.51
C ASN A 152 11.71 20.69 -21.10
N ASP A 153 12.52 21.68 -20.66
CA ASP A 153 13.88 21.40 -20.22
C ASP A 153 13.88 20.58 -18.93
N VAL A 154 14.77 19.60 -18.84
CA VAL A 154 14.86 18.68 -17.69
C VAL A 154 15.24 19.39 -16.39
N ASP A 155 15.95 20.51 -16.46
CA ASP A 155 16.38 21.29 -15.29
C ASP A 155 15.45 22.48 -14.97
N TYR A 156 14.33 22.59 -15.66
CA TYR A 156 13.41 23.73 -15.49
C TYR A 156 12.98 23.93 -14.03
N ALA A 157 12.66 22.85 -13.32
CA ALA A 157 12.26 22.91 -11.93
C ALA A 157 13.31 23.57 -11.02
N ASN A 158 14.61 23.40 -11.33
CA ASN A 158 15.70 24.02 -10.59
C ASN A 158 15.75 25.54 -10.76
N VAL A 159 15.52 26.02 -11.98
CA VAL A 159 15.53 27.47 -12.29
C VAL A 159 14.23 28.12 -11.85
N PHE A 160 13.11 27.45 -12.04
CA PHE A 160 11.81 27.92 -11.59
C PHE A 160 11.76 28.14 -10.06
N ALA A 161 12.39 27.26 -9.29
CA ALA A 161 12.48 27.36 -7.84
C ALA A 161 13.39 28.49 -7.32
N LEU A 162 14.03 29.27 -8.19
CA LEU A 162 14.77 30.48 -7.83
C LEU A 162 13.86 31.64 -7.45
N GLU A 163 12.58 31.58 -7.82
CA GLU A 163 11.57 32.58 -7.48
C GLU A 163 10.56 32.07 -6.47
N LYS A 164 10.30 32.87 -5.43
CA LYS A 164 9.09 32.78 -4.61
C LYS A 164 7.99 33.60 -5.24
N PHE A 165 6.83 32.98 -5.43
CA PHE A 165 5.66 33.63 -6.00
C PHE A 165 4.52 33.65 -4.98
N GLU A 166 3.99 34.84 -4.73
CA GLU A 166 2.79 35.04 -3.91
C GLU A 166 1.75 35.81 -4.70
N GLU A 167 0.52 35.38 -4.64
CA GLU A 167 -0.62 36.10 -5.20
C GLU A 167 -1.54 36.52 -4.05
N THR A 168 -1.69 37.84 -3.87
CA THR A 168 -2.55 38.45 -2.85
C THR A 168 -3.60 39.31 -3.53
N ALA A 169 -4.66 39.68 -2.82
CA ALA A 169 -5.62 40.67 -3.29
C ALA A 169 -5.41 41.99 -2.52
N ASP A 170 -5.46 43.12 -3.22
CA ASP A 170 -5.50 44.42 -2.59
C ASP A 170 -6.84 44.69 -1.90
N GLU A 171 -6.96 45.83 -1.18
CA GLU A 171 -8.20 46.23 -0.51
C GLU A 171 -9.38 46.41 -1.47
N LYS A 172 -9.13 46.53 -2.78
CA LYS A 172 -10.12 46.67 -3.85
C LYS A 172 -10.41 45.34 -4.58
N GLY A 173 -9.82 44.23 -4.13
CA GLY A 173 -9.98 42.93 -4.75
C GLY A 173 -9.15 42.69 -6.02
N ASN A 174 -8.21 43.57 -6.37
CA ASN A 174 -7.30 43.33 -7.49
C ASN A 174 -6.19 42.37 -7.09
N ARG A 175 -5.80 41.49 -8.00
CA ARG A 175 -4.71 40.54 -7.76
C ARG A 175 -3.37 41.24 -7.85
N ILE A 176 -2.61 41.17 -6.76
CA ILE A 176 -1.20 41.60 -6.68
C ILE A 176 -0.32 40.37 -6.74
N GLN A 177 0.60 40.35 -7.71
CA GLN A 177 1.61 39.31 -7.84
C GLN A 177 2.95 39.81 -7.33
N LYS A 178 3.51 39.10 -6.36
CA LYS A 178 4.81 39.39 -5.78
C LYS A 178 5.80 38.29 -6.13
N PHE A 179 6.97 38.70 -6.59
CA PHE A 179 8.08 37.84 -6.94
C PHE A 179 9.26 38.18 -6.07
N GLU A 180 9.86 37.21 -5.41
CA GLU A 180 11.04 37.36 -4.57
C GLU A 180 12.12 36.38 -4.95
N LYS A 181 13.37 36.78 -4.90
CA LYS A 181 14.52 35.90 -5.03
C LYS A 181 14.65 35.00 -3.81
N THR A 182 14.98 33.71 -4.01
CA THR A 182 15.25 32.79 -2.92
C THR A 182 16.61 33.00 -2.26
N ASP A 183 16.85 32.37 -1.13
CA ASP A 183 18.08 32.53 -0.34
C ASP A 183 19.37 32.20 -1.13
N VAL A 184 19.32 31.37 -2.15
CA VAL A 184 20.46 30.97 -2.98
C VAL A 184 21.19 32.17 -3.65
N PHE A 185 20.49 33.28 -3.82
CA PHE A 185 21.07 34.51 -4.39
C PHE A 185 21.95 35.31 -3.41
N SER A 186 21.82 35.08 -2.13
CA SER A 186 22.41 35.97 -1.11
C SER A 186 23.31 35.24 -0.11
N LYS A 187 23.15 33.93 0.07
CA LYS A 187 23.88 33.17 1.08
C LYS A 187 24.05 31.72 0.71
N ARG A 188 24.85 31.01 1.50
CA ARG A 188 24.96 29.55 1.44
C ARG A 188 23.62 28.90 1.73
N VAL A 189 23.25 27.91 0.94
CA VAL A 189 22.00 27.11 1.11
C VAL A 189 22.28 25.61 1.24
N VAL A 190 23.50 25.19 0.86
CA VAL A 190 23.98 23.80 1.01
C VAL A 190 25.28 23.82 1.79
N GLU A 191 25.38 22.95 2.76
CA GLU A 191 26.62 22.73 3.48
C GLU A 191 27.35 21.50 2.91
N LYS A 192 28.67 21.47 3.04
CA LYS A 192 29.44 20.27 2.75
C LYS A 192 29.12 19.21 3.79
N ASP A 193 28.70 18.03 3.34
CA ASP A 193 28.45 16.91 4.24
C ASP A 193 29.75 16.54 4.96
N LYS A 194 29.72 16.54 6.29
CA LYS A 194 30.82 16.09 7.14
C LYS A 194 30.60 14.65 7.53
N GLU A 195 31.52 13.78 7.14
CA GLU A 195 31.51 12.41 7.67
C GLU A 195 31.83 12.47 9.17
N PRO A 196 30.97 11.90 10.04
CA PRO A 196 31.27 11.84 11.45
C PRO A 196 32.50 10.99 11.69
N THR A 197 33.48 11.51 12.45
CA THR A 197 34.67 10.75 12.88
C THR A 197 34.33 10.05 14.18
N PRO A 198 34.13 8.73 14.19
CA PRO A 198 33.73 8.00 15.40
C PRO A 198 34.87 7.96 16.41
N ALA A 199 34.55 8.17 17.69
CA ALA A 199 35.50 8.09 18.79
C ALA A 199 35.49 6.69 19.48
N ASN A 200 34.42 5.92 19.28
CA ASN A 200 34.21 4.60 19.87
C ASN A 200 33.30 3.75 18.96
N VAL A 201 33.10 2.50 19.32
CA VAL A 201 32.31 1.55 18.53
C VAL A 201 30.85 2.01 18.37
N LYS A 202 30.24 2.61 19.41
CA LYS A 202 28.87 3.14 19.33
C LYS A 202 28.76 4.25 18.27
N ASP A 203 29.70 5.20 18.30
CA ASP A 203 29.76 6.27 17.29
C ASP A 203 30.03 5.69 15.90
N GLY A 204 30.82 4.62 15.83
CA GLY A 204 31.10 3.86 14.61
C GLY A 204 29.84 3.23 14.01
N ILE A 205 28.98 2.65 14.83
CA ILE A 205 27.69 2.11 14.39
C ILE A 205 26.80 3.23 13.86
N ILE A 206 26.71 4.36 14.57
CA ILE A 206 25.92 5.53 14.14
C ILE A 206 26.43 6.05 12.77
N ALA A 207 27.75 6.23 12.66
CA ALA A 207 28.38 6.69 11.40
C ALA A 207 28.14 5.69 10.24
N SER A 208 28.22 4.40 10.52
CA SER A 208 27.98 3.34 9.56
C SER A 208 26.51 3.32 9.08
N ILE A 209 25.55 3.39 10.00
CA ILE A 209 24.13 3.47 9.66
C ILE A 209 23.82 4.74 8.87
N PHE A 210 24.40 5.88 9.27
CA PHE A 210 24.23 7.11 8.53
C PHE A 210 24.77 7.00 7.09
N LYS A 211 25.94 6.36 6.90
CA LYS A 211 26.59 6.25 5.58
C LYS A 211 25.98 5.18 4.68
N PHE A 212 25.66 4.01 5.23
CA PHE A 212 25.26 2.80 4.47
C PHE A 212 23.85 2.29 4.78
N GLY A 213 23.14 2.88 5.75
CA GLY A 213 21.85 2.36 6.22
C GLY A 213 21.93 1.03 7.00
N ARG A 214 23.14 0.57 7.31
CA ARG A 214 23.42 -0.70 7.99
C ARG A 214 24.70 -0.63 8.83
N VAL A 215 24.91 -1.59 9.68
CA VAL A 215 26.17 -1.76 10.41
C VAL A 215 27.19 -2.44 9.50
N ASP A 216 28.23 -1.70 9.11
CA ASP A 216 29.33 -2.18 8.27
C ASP A 216 30.61 -2.28 9.11
N ILE A 217 30.93 -3.48 9.59
CA ILE A 217 32.06 -3.71 10.52
C ILE A 217 33.40 -3.31 9.90
N PRO A 218 33.70 -3.65 8.62
CA PRO A 218 34.93 -3.18 7.98
C PRO A 218 35.12 -1.68 7.99
N TYR A 219 34.07 -0.92 7.71
CA TYR A 219 34.10 0.54 7.78
C TYR A 219 34.37 1.03 9.20
N ILE A 220 33.67 0.47 10.20
CA ILE A 220 33.88 0.85 11.60
C ILE A 220 35.33 0.58 12.03
N ALA A 221 35.87 -0.59 11.66
CA ALA A 221 37.24 -0.99 11.97
C ALA A 221 38.27 -0.02 11.34
N GLU A 222 38.06 0.36 10.08
CA GLU A 222 38.88 1.35 9.39
C GLU A 222 38.87 2.70 10.09
N GLN A 223 37.68 3.22 10.44
CA GLN A 223 37.53 4.52 11.11
C GLN A 223 38.15 4.55 12.50
N LEU A 224 38.08 3.45 13.26
CA LEU A 224 38.64 3.34 14.60
C LEU A 224 40.11 2.91 14.60
N GLY A 225 40.65 2.45 13.47
CA GLY A 225 42.01 1.93 13.37
C GLY A 225 42.22 0.63 14.16
N THR A 226 41.18 -0.21 14.28
CA THR A 226 41.16 -1.47 15.03
C THR A 226 40.89 -2.68 14.12
N GLY A 227 41.08 -3.88 14.64
CA GLY A 227 40.79 -5.13 13.88
C GLY A 227 39.28 -5.37 13.70
N ILE A 228 38.89 -5.98 12.60
CA ILE A 228 37.49 -6.32 12.29
C ILE A 228 36.90 -7.21 13.38
N GLU A 229 37.62 -8.24 13.81
CA GLU A 229 37.17 -9.18 14.86
C GLU A 229 37.05 -8.49 16.24
N ASP A 230 37.94 -7.54 16.53
CA ASP A 230 37.90 -6.79 17.78
C ASP A 230 36.67 -5.87 17.82
N VAL A 231 36.35 -5.19 16.71
CA VAL A 231 35.13 -4.38 16.57
C VAL A 231 33.88 -5.25 16.68
N LYS A 232 33.83 -6.39 15.99
CA LYS A 232 32.70 -7.32 16.08
C LYS A 232 32.46 -7.77 17.51
N LYS A 233 33.54 -8.16 18.20
CA LYS A 233 33.48 -8.59 19.60
C LYS A 233 33.01 -7.46 20.50
N GLU A 234 33.52 -6.25 20.35
CA GLU A 234 33.15 -5.11 21.18
C GLU A 234 31.68 -4.72 20.95
N ILE A 235 31.19 -4.73 19.69
CA ILE A 235 29.77 -4.48 19.38
C ILE A 235 28.86 -5.44 20.16
N ILE A 236 29.17 -6.74 20.10
CA ILE A 236 28.38 -7.78 20.77
C ILE A 236 28.51 -7.66 22.29
N GLU A 237 29.73 -7.43 22.82
CA GLU A 237 29.97 -7.35 24.24
C GLU A 237 29.34 -6.13 24.91
N SER A 238 29.29 -5.01 24.19
CA SER A 238 28.61 -3.79 24.67
C SER A 238 27.08 -3.84 24.55
N GLY A 239 26.55 -4.77 23.72
CA GLY A 239 25.11 -4.84 23.44
C GLY A 239 24.61 -3.76 22.48
N TYR A 240 25.49 -3.04 21.78
CA TYR A 240 25.10 -2.03 20.80
C TYR A 240 24.62 -2.62 19.49
N GLY A 241 24.96 -3.88 19.22
CA GLY A 241 24.50 -4.63 18.06
C GLY A 241 24.57 -6.14 18.28
N PHE A 242 23.91 -6.87 17.41
CA PHE A 242 23.81 -8.33 17.44
C PHE A 242 23.99 -8.88 16.04
N GLU A 243 24.68 -9.99 15.90
CA GLU A 243 24.75 -10.75 14.66
C GLU A 243 23.48 -11.57 14.52
N ASP A 244 22.76 -11.39 13.41
CA ASP A 244 21.58 -12.19 13.11
C ASP A 244 21.97 -13.63 12.80
N PRO A 245 21.39 -14.64 13.47
CA PRO A 245 21.82 -16.05 13.33
C PRO A 245 21.61 -16.63 11.93
N VAL A 246 20.66 -16.11 11.16
CA VAL A 246 20.29 -16.61 9.85
C VAL A 246 21.06 -15.89 8.74
N SER A 247 21.00 -14.56 8.72
CA SER A 247 21.65 -13.75 7.67
C SER A 247 23.14 -13.53 7.91
N ARG A 248 23.61 -13.75 9.13
CA ARG A 248 24.99 -13.46 9.58
C ARG A 248 25.38 -11.99 9.42
N GLN A 249 24.40 -11.09 9.33
CA GLN A 249 24.64 -9.66 9.30
C GLN A 249 24.60 -9.07 10.70
N MET A 250 25.42 -8.04 10.91
CA MET A 250 25.37 -7.26 12.16
C MET A 250 24.26 -6.24 12.07
N GLU A 251 23.35 -6.26 13.03
CA GLU A 251 22.26 -5.30 13.18
C GLU A 251 22.48 -4.46 14.45
N ALA A 252 22.08 -3.19 14.40
CA ALA A 252 22.06 -2.38 15.61
C ALA A 252 21.02 -2.91 16.59
N SER A 253 21.25 -2.73 17.89
CA SER A 253 20.38 -3.29 18.94
C SER A 253 18.91 -2.95 18.75
N TYR A 254 18.58 -1.70 18.40
CA TYR A 254 17.19 -1.26 18.18
C TYR A 254 16.51 -1.95 16.98
N GLN A 255 17.29 -2.42 16.01
CA GLN A 255 16.81 -3.17 14.83
C GLN A 255 16.63 -4.65 15.18
N TYR A 256 17.68 -5.27 15.78
CA TYR A 256 17.66 -6.67 16.12
C TYR A 256 16.59 -7.00 17.17
N LEU A 257 16.51 -6.18 18.22
CA LEU A 257 15.58 -6.35 19.34
C LEU A 257 14.17 -5.80 19.05
N SER A 258 13.76 -5.79 17.80
CA SER A 258 12.42 -5.40 17.32
C SER A 258 11.89 -6.39 16.29
N GLY A 259 10.61 -6.28 15.94
CA GLY A 259 9.94 -7.23 15.06
C GLY A 259 9.41 -8.46 15.80
N ASN A 260 9.30 -9.61 15.14
CA ASN A 260 8.86 -10.86 15.77
C ASN A 260 9.96 -11.44 16.66
N ILE A 261 9.92 -11.09 17.95
CA ILE A 261 10.94 -11.47 18.94
C ILE A 261 10.90 -12.97 19.24
N ARG A 262 9.72 -13.61 19.21
CA ARG A 262 9.62 -15.06 19.47
C ARG A 262 10.28 -15.86 18.36
N GLU A 263 10.08 -15.47 17.10
CA GLU A 263 10.72 -16.10 15.98
C GLU A 263 12.25 -15.89 15.99
N LYS A 264 12.71 -14.67 16.29
CA LYS A 264 14.14 -14.38 16.42
C LYS A 264 14.78 -15.17 17.56
N LEU A 265 14.07 -15.33 18.68
CA LEU A 265 14.55 -16.16 19.81
C LEU A 265 14.69 -17.63 19.38
N ARG A 266 13.67 -18.19 18.72
CA ARG A 266 13.72 -19.55 18.21
C ARG A 266 14.90 -19.75 17.25
N GLN A 267 15.09 -18.84 16.29
CA GLN A 267 16.22 -18.88 15.35
C GLN A 267 17.57 -18.77 16.07
N ALA A 268 17.68 -17.94 17.12
CA ALA A 268 18.90 -17.83 17.91
C ALA A 268 19.18 -19.11 18.69
N GLU A 269 18.16 -19.76 19.27
CA GLU A 269 18.28 -21.04 19.98
C GLU A 269 18.67 -22.18 19.05
N GLU A 270 18.01 -22.29 17.87
CA GLU A 270 18.28 -23.31 16.87
C GLU A 270 19.71 -23.25 16.30
N ASN A 271 20.29 -22.05 16.19
CA ASN A 271 21.63 -21.84 15.66
C ASN A 271 22.72 -21.76 16.75
N ASN A 272 22.39 -21.96 18.03
CA ASN A 272 23.30 -21.79 19.16
C ASN A 272 24.06 -23.06 19.54
N GLU A 273 24.71 -23.74 18.58
CA GLU A 273 25.39 -25.02 18.85
C GLU A 273 26.56 -24.92 19.86
N ASN A 274 27.25 -23.77 19.90
CA ASN A 274 28.47 -23.59 20.72
C ASN A 274 28.38 -22.41 21.70
N GLY A 275 27.19 -21.89 21.97
CA GLY A 275 27.00 -20.71 22.84
C GLY A 275 27.33 -19.37 22.12
N GLU A 276 27.43 -19.39 20.78
CA GLU A 276 27.74 -18.19 19.98
C GLU A 276 26.67 -17.11 20.15
N PHE A 277 25.38 -17.52 20.28
CA PHE A 277 24.24 -16.63 20.38
C PHE A 277 23.65 -16.51 21.79
N ASP A 278 24.37 -16.92 22.84
CA ASP A 278 23.88 -16.81 24.21
C ASP A 278 23.47 -15.35 24.58
N ARG A 279 24.20 -14.36 24.08
CA ARG A 279 23.88 -12.95 24.32
C ARG A 279 22.65 -12.51 23.57
N ASN A 280 22.46 -12.99 22.33
CA ASN A 280 21.27 -12.75 21.52
C ASN A 280 20.04 -13.30 22.26
N ILE A 281 20.10 -14.55 22.70
CA ILE A 281 19.04 -15.24 23.43
C ILE A 281 18.66 -14.43 24.67
N LYS A 282 19.66 -14.06 25.48
CA LYS A 282 19.41 -13.27 26.68
C LYS A 282 18.77 -11.93 26.39
N ALA A 283 19.29 -11.18 25.41
CA ALA A 283 18.75 -9.87 25.05
C ALA A 283 17.33 -9.96 24.46
N LEU A 284 17.03 -10.99 23.66
CA LEU A 284 15.68 -11.25 23.14
C LEU A 284 14.71 -11.61 24.25
N GLN A 285 15.14 -12.41 25.23
CA GLN A 285 14.32 -12.74 26.42
C GLN A 285 14.02 -11.50 27.28
N GLU A 286 14.97 -10.56 27.40
CA GLU A 286 14.77 -9.32 28.16
C GLU A 286 13.74 -8.37 27.52
N VAL A 287 13.63 -8.36 26.20
CA VAL A 287 12.65 -7.52 25.47
C VAL A 287 11.36 -8.27 25.10
N MET A 288 11.28 -9.57 25.42
CA MET A 288 10.11 -10.38 25.17
C MET A 288 8.87 -9.74 25.80
N PRO A 289 7.77 -9.54 25.04
CA PRO A 289 6.51 -9.09 25.64
C PRO A 289 6.06 -10.02 26.77
N MET A 290 5.60 -9.44 27.87
CA MET A 290 5.05 -10.25 28.96
C MET A 290 3.91 -11.11 28.43
N GLU A 291 3.89 -12.38 28.83
CA GLU A 291 2.81 -13.28 28.41
C GLU A 291 1.46 -12.78 28.94
N ILE A 292 0.49 -12.82 28.04
CA ILE A 292 -0.88 -12.47 28.36
C ILE A 292 -1.56 -13.74 28.84
N PRO A 293 -1.93 -13.81 30.13
CA PRO A 293 -2.55 -15.01 30.67
C PRO A 293 -3.96 -15.21 30.06
N ALA A 294 -4.37 -16.46 29.91
CA ALA A 294 -5.61 -16.85 29.21
C ALA A 294 -6.85 -16.06 29.68
N HIS A 295 -6.95 -15.70 30.97
CA HIS A 295 -8.10 -14.97 31.50
C HIS A 295 -8.18 -13.50 31.08
N LEU A 296 -7.07 -12.93 30.58
CA LEU A 296 -7.00 -11.55 30.06
C LEU A 296 -7.14 -11.50 28.52
N ILE A 297 -7.04 -12.64 27.84
CA ILE A 297 -7.23 -12.70 26.40
C ILE A 297 -8.71 -12.48 26.09
N ASP A 298 -9.00 -11.48 25.28
CA ASP A 298 -10.33 -11.30 24.73
C ASP A 298 -10.42 -11.97 23.35
N PHE A 299 -11.44 -12.74 23.14
CA PHE A 299 -11.68 -13.47 21.91
C PHE A 299 -13.17 -13.47 21.55
N THR A 300 -13.46 -13.63 20.28
CA THR A 300 -14.81 -13.72 19.76
C THR A 300 -15.09 -15.13 19.26
N LEU A 301 -16.36 -15.53 19.28
CA LEU A 301 -16.78 -16.77 18.66
C LEU A 301 -16.46 -16.70 17.15
N GLY A 302 -15.69 -17.65 16.66
CA GLY A 302 -15.25 -17.72 15.26
C GLY A 302 -13.83 -17.22 15.00
N SER A 303 -13.09 -16.75 16.01
CA SER A 303 -11.67 -16.40 15.87
C SER A 303 -10.87 -17.55 15.26
N SER A 304 -10.06 -17.28 14.24
CA SER A 304 -9.38 -18.31 13.44
C SER A 304 -8.27 -19.03 14.22
N TRP A 305 -7.72 -18.40 15.26
CA TRP A 305 -6.64 -18.94 16.08
C TRP A 305 -7.10 -19.90 17.19
N ILE A 306 -8.41 -19.93 17.48
CA ILE A 306 -8.95 -20.81 18.51
C ILE A 306 -8.96 -22.26 18.01
N ASP A 307 -8.57 -23.19 18.89
CA ASP A 307 -8.63 -24.62 18.60
C ASP A 307 -10.06 -25.04 18.23
N PRO A 308 -10.28 -25.67 17.07
CA PRO A 308 -11.60 -26.10 16.63
C PRO A 308 -12.30 -27.02 17.64
N LYS A 309 -11.54 -27.76 18.45
CA LYS A 309 -12.05 -28.60 19.50
C LYS A 309 -12.90 -27.84 20.53
N LEU A 310 -12.54 -26.59 20.81
CA LEU A 310 -13.33 -25.75 21.72
C LEU A 310 -14.73 -25.43 21.11
N TYR A 311 -14.79 -25.21 19.81
CA TYR A 311 -16.07 -25.01 19.12
C TYR A 311 -16.92 -26.30 19.07
N GLU A 312 -16.27 -27.42 18.80
CA GLU A 312 -16.92 -28.74 18.80
C GLU A 312 -17.53 -29.08 20.16
N ASP A 313 -16.78 -28.87 21.25
CA ASP A 313 -17.23 -29.09 22.61
C ASP A 313 -18.38 -28.15 22.99
N PHE A 314 -18.33 -26.89 22.58
CA PHE A 314 -19.42 -25.93 22.81
C PHE A 314 -20.72 -26.36 22.12
N VAL A 315 -20.66 -26.70 20.82
CA VAL A 315 -21.84 -27.19 20.06
C VAL A 315 -22.40 -28.42 20.73
N LYS A 316 -21.55 -29.40 21.09
CA LYS A 316 -21.97 -30.63 21.74
C LYS A 316 -22.66 -30.41 23.08
N GLU A 317 -22.08 -29.56 23.95
CA GLU A 317 -22.65 -29.26 25.27
C GLU A 317 -23.98 -28.49 25.18
N ARG A 318 -24.15 -27.62 24.19
CA ARG A 318 -25.37 -26.80 24.05
C ARG A 318 -26.47 -27.49 23.28
N THR A 319 -26.16 -28.29 22.27
CA THR A 319 -27.15 -28.86 21.33
C THR A 319 -27.19 -30.37 21.33
N GLU A 320 -26.25 -31.07 21.98
CA GLU A 320 -26.05 -32.53 21.86
C GLU A 320 -25.90 -33.00 20.39
N VAL A 321 -25.27 -32.15 19.55
CA VAL A 321 -24.88 -32.49 18.19
C VAL A 321 -23.37 -32.68 18.15
N ASP A 322 -22.91 -33.82 17.70
CA ASP A 322 -21.48 -34.03 17.42
C ASP A 322 -21.17 -33.46 16.04
N VAL A 323 -20.17 -32.60 15.99
CA VAL A 323 -19.73 -31.87 14.77
C VAL A 323 -18.23 -31.88 14.67
N ARG A 324 -17.70 -31.58 13.49
CA ARG A 324 -16.32 -31.24 13.26
C ARG A 324 -16.22 -29.89 12.55
N PHE A 325 -15.23 -29.11 12.89
CA PHE A 325 -14.94 -27.85 12.21
C PHE A 325 -13.71 -27.98 11.34
N THR A 326 -13.78 -27.40 10.15
CA THR A 326 -12.67 -27.28 9.21
C THR A 326 -12.52 -25.82 8.82
N ALA A 327 -11.31 -25.30 8.87
CA ALA A 327 -11.04 -23.93 8.42
C ALA A 327 -10.75 -23.91 6.92
N VAL A 328 -11.36 -22.96 6.21
CA VAL A 328 -11.05 -22.64 4.83
C VAL A 328 -10.86 -21.12 4.74
N GLY A 329 -9.65 -20.68 4.41
CA GLY A 329 -9.35 -19.25 4.36
C GLY A 329 -9.68 -18.51 5.67
N GLY A 330 -9.37 -19.09 6.84
CA GLY A 330 -9.66 -18.52 8.15
C GLY A 330 -11.12 -18.64 8.63
N THR A 331 -12.03 -19.10 7.79
CA THR A 331 -13.45 -19.31 8.15
C THR A 331 -13.73 -20.75 8.57
N TRP A 332 -14.45 -20.93 9.64
CA TRP A 332 -14.84 -22.22 10.16
C TRP A 332 -16.11 -22.73 9.53
N PHE A 333 -16.10 -23.96 9.04
CA PHE A 333 -17.25 -24.68 8.49
C PHE A 333 -17.55 -25.92 9.31
N MET A 334 -18.82 -26.09 9.64
CA MET A 334 -19.32 -27.29 10.32
C MET A 334 -19.46 -28.43 9.31
N LYS A 335 -18.88 -29.58 9.63
CA LYS A 335 -18.96 -30.79 8.80
C LYS A 335 -19.65 -31.93 9.59
N GLU A 336 -20.40 -32.75 8.85
CA GLU A 336 -20.95 -34.01 9.30
C GLU A 336 -21.69 -33.94 10.64
N PRO A 337 -22.73 -33.06 10.81
CA PRO A 337 -23.45 -32.99 12.08
C PRO A 337 -24.19 -34.31 12.37
N TYR A 338 -23.87 -34.93 13.52
CA TYR A 338 -24.54 -36.13 14.01
C TYR A 338 -25.41 -35.79 15.22
N PHE A 339 -26.71 -36.02 15.09
CA PHE A 339 -27.71 -35.64 16.08
C PHE A 339 -27.96 -36.78 17.10
N THR A 340 -27.57 -36.55 18.35
CA THR A 340 -27.83 -37.45 19.46
C THR A 340 -29.15 -37.11 20.20
N ASN A 341 -29.50 -35.82 20.23
CA ASN A 341 -30.75 -35.33 20.84
C ASN A 341 -31.38 -34.19 20.00
N TYR A 342 -32.35 -34.56 19.19
CA TYR A 342 -33.05 -33.60 18.35
C TYR A 342 -33.81 -32.53 19.14
N GLU A 343 -34.42 -32.90 20.27
CA GLU A 343 -35.27 -32.00 21.09
C GLU A 343 -34.44 -30.90 21.74
N LYS A 344 -33.23 -31.21 22.24
CA LYS A 344 -32.34 -30.21 22.83
C LYS A 344 -31.84 -29.21 21.79
N ASN A 345 -31.43 -29.68 20.63
CA ASN A 345 -31.01 -28.84 19.51
C ASN A 345 -32.16 -27.95 19.02
N ARG A 346 -33.39 -28.49 18.96
CA ARG A 346 -34.58 -27.72 18.60
C ARG A 346 -34.94 -26.68 19.68
N ALA A 347 -34.83 -27.00 20.97
CA ALA A 347 -35.11 -26.08 22.07
C ALA A 347 -34.16 -24.87 22.09
N MET A 348 -32.91 -25.07 21.63
CA MET A 348 -31.96 -23.96 21.45
C MET A 348 -32.21 -23.14 20.18
N GLY A 349 -33.09 -23.62 19.29
CA GLY A 349 -33.41 -22.99 18.03
C GLY A 349 -34.44 -21.87 18.11
N VAL A 350 -34.75 -21.27 16.97
CA VAL A 350 -35.83 -20.28 16.79
C VAL A 350 -36.89 -20.82 15.87
N THR A 351 -38.14 -20.86 16.35
CA THR A 351 -39.30 -21.36 15.57
C THR A 351 -40.03 -20.18 14.90
N SER A 352 -40.19 -20.28 13.58
CA SER A 352 -41.08 -19.40 12.82
C SER A 352 -42.48 -20.03 12.85
N GLU A 353 -43.38 -19.40 13.56
CA GLU A 353 -44.81 -19.80 13.57
C GLU A 353 -45.42 -19.59 12.18
N MET A 354 -45.07 -18.50 11.51
CA MET A 354 -45.54 -18.15 10.18
C MET A 354 -45.19 -19.18 9.13
N LEU A 355 -43.97 -19.76 9.20
CA LEU A 355 -43.49 -20.73 8.22
C LEU A 355 -43.56 -22.17 8.70
N GLY A 356 -43.94 -22.40 9.96
CA GLY A 356 -44.07 -23.74 10.55
C GLY A 356 -42.72 -24.51 10.63
N ARG A 357 -41.57 -23.80 10.69
CA ARG A 357 -40.26 -24.43 10.78
C ARG A 357 -39.40 -23.85 11.88
N THR A 358 -38.48 -24.66 12.38
CA THR A 358 -37.50 -24.25 13.40
C THR A 358 -36.10 -24.13 12.76
N ILE A 359 -35.43 -23.02 12.98
CA ILE A 359 -34.00 -22.91 12.75
C ILE A 359 -33.31 -23.52 13.96
N MET A 360 -32.52 -24.54 13.73
CA MET A 360 -31.95 -25.36 14.79
C MET A 360 -30.78 -24.68 15.50
N GLY A 361 -30.52 -25.06 16.76
CA GLY A 361 -29.46 -24.43 17.58
C GLY A 361 -28.07 -24.54 16.98
N HIS A 362 -27.68 -25.71 16.43
CA HIS A 362 -26.39 -25.85 15.76
C HIS A 362 -26.24 -24.91 14.56
N THR A 363 -27.30 -24.68 13.77
CA THR A 363 -27.28 -23.73 12.64
C THR A 363 -27.12 -22.30 13.13
N LEU A 364 -27.71 -21.93 14.26
CA LEU A 364 -27.54 -20.62 14.88
C LEU A 364 -26.11 -20.45 15.41
N ILE A 365 -25.52 -21.51 16.00
CA ILE A 365 -24.11 -21.45 16.46
C ILE A 365 -23.15 -21.31 15.27
N GLU A 366 -23.38 -22.08 14.19
CA GLU A 366 -22.57 -21.94 12.98
C GLU A 366 -22.66 -20.54 12.38
N ALA A 367 -23.85 -19.98 12.28
CA ALA A 367 -24.04 -18.61 11.82
C ALA A 367 -23.32 -17.58 12.74
N ALA A 368 -23.32 -17.83 14.06
CA ALA A 368 -22.58 -17.00 15.03
C ALA A 368 -21.06 -17.08 14.83
N ILE A 369 -20.51 -18.28 14.58
CA ILE A 369 -19.09 -18.54 14.29
C ILE A 369 -18.67 -17.84 13.01
N GLN A 370 -19.49 -17.89 11.98
CA GLN A 370 -19.22 -17.29 10.67
C GLN A 370 -19.52 -15.78 10.62
N ASN A 371 -19.99 -15.17 11.70
CA ASN A 371 -20.45 -13.78 11.76
C ASN A 371 -21.56 -13.43 10.75
N ARG A 372 -22.38 -14.40 10.36
CA ARG A 372 -23.47 -14.20 9.43
C ARG A 372 -24.84 -14.04 10.12
N SER A 373 -25.77 -13.41 9.43
CA SER A 373 -27.15 -13.25 9.86
C SER A 373 -28.03 -14.26 9.16
N ILE A 374 -29.03 -14.78 9.86
CA ILE A 374 -30.04 -15.69 9.30
C ILE A 374 -31.32 -14.92 8.95
N THR A 375 -31.76 -15.02 7.69
CA THR A 375 -33.05 -14.50 7.24
C THR A 375 -34.02 -15.64 7.07
N VAL A 376 -35.09 -15.59 7.85
CA VAL A 376 -36.13 -16.63 7.83
C VAL A 376 -37.17 -16.30 6.76
N SER A 377 -37.10 -16.96 5.60
CA SER A 377 -37.97 -16.69 4.47
C SER A 377 -38.42 -17.98 3.74
N THR A 378 -39.47 -17.88 2.97
CA THR A 378 -39.93 -18.92 2.05
C THR A 378 -40.26 -18.33 0.70
N THR A 379 -40.14 -19.11 -0.35
CA THR A 379 -40.47 -18.68 -1.70
C THR A 379 -41.77 -19.29 -2.14
N LYS A 380 -42.78 -18.46 -2.43
CA LYS A 380 -44.07 -18.88 -2.96
C LYS A 380 -44.09 -18.71 -4.46
N LYS A 381 -44.35 -19.78 -5.20
CA LYS A 381 -44.58 -19.70 -6.65
C LYS A 381 -46.03 -19.36 -6.92
N HIS A 382 -46.25 -18.37 -7.75
CA HIS A 382 -47.57 -18.00 -8.28
C HIS A 382 -47.91 -18.82 -9.53
N TYR A 383 -49.20 -18.89 -9.87
CA TYR A 383 -49.70 -19.62 -11.03
C TYR A 383 -49.18 -19.07 -12.37
N ASP A 384 -48.79 -17.82 -12.40
CA ASP A 384 -48.18 -17.11 -13.56
C ASP A 384 -46.66 -17.37 -13.73
N GLY A 385 -46.09 -18.24 -12.88
CA GLY A 385 -44.67 -18.56 -12.92
C GLY A 385 -43.77 -17.58 -12.14
N THR A 386 -44.30 -16.49 -11.60
CA THR A 386 -43.58 -15.57 -10.73
C THR A 386 -43.34 -16.16 -9.36
N THR A 387 -42.24 -15.72 -8.70
CA THR A 387 -41.88 -16.14 -7.35
C THR A 387 -41.91 -14.95 -6.41
N GLU A 388 -42.60 -15.07 -5.29
CA GLU A 388 -42.63 -14.08 -4.21
C GLU A 388 -41.86 -14.67 -3.01
N THR A 389 -40.88 -13.89 -2.50
CA THR A 389 -40.20 -14.26 -1.24
C THR A 389 -40.90 -13.63 -0.04
N ILE A 390 -41.49 -14.47 0.79
CA ILE A 390 -42.15 -14.06 2.02
C ILE A 390 -41.14 -14.20 3.16
N THR A 391 -40.80 -13.12 3.83
CA THR A 391 -39.84 -13.09 4.95
C THR A 391 -40.59 -12.94 6.26
N ASP A 392 -40.34 -13.85 7.20
CA ASP A 392 -40.76 -13.73 8.57
C ASP A 392 -39.81 -12.81 9.33
N LYS A 393 -40.24 -11.56 9.53
CA LYS A 393 -39.42 -10.53 10.18
C LYS A 393 -39.23 -10.82 11.67
N GLU A 394 -40.22 -11.37 12.34
CA GLU A 394 -40.16 -11.68 13.78
C GLU A 394 -39.19 -12.82 14.04
N ALA A 395 -39.29 -13.91 13.29
CA ALA A 395 -38.37 -15.02 13.40
C ALA A 395 -36.94 -14.62 12.98
N THR A 396 -36.77 -13.75 11.97
CA THR A 396 -35.46 -13.21 11.56
C THR A 396 -34.82 -12.39 12.68
N GLN A 397 -35.59 -11.54 13.34
CA GLN A 397 -35.11 -10.73 14.48
C GLN A 397 -34.81 -11.62 15.70
N ALA A 398 -35.65 -12.64 15.96
CA ALA A 398 -35.39 -13.60 17.02
C ALA A 398 -34.09 -14.42 16.77
N CYS A 399 -33.80 -14.79 15.52
CA CYS A 399 -32.50 -15.41 15.16
C CYS A 399 -31.32 -14.49 15.44
N ALA A 400 -31.41 -13.19 15.08
CA ALA A 400 -30.34 -12.23 15.35
C ALA A 400 -30.07 -12.10 16.86
N ALA A 401 -31.13 -11.91 17.66
CA ALA A 401 -31.01 -11.82 19.12
C ALA A 401 -30.40 -13.12 19.72
N LYS A 402 -30.81 -14.28 19.19
CA LYS A 402 -30.27 -15.56 19.66
C LYS A 402 -28.81 -15.77 19.29
N ILE A 403 -28.38 -15.30 18.13
CA ILE A 403 -26.97 -15.31 17.72
C ILE A 403 -26.12 -14.46 18.69
N ASP A 404 -26.61 -13.30 19.10
CA ASP A 404 -25.87 -12.45 20.05
C ASP A 404 -25.82 -13.07 21.46
N GLU A 405 -26.92 -13.71 21.89
CA GLU A 405 -26.94 -14.52 23.12
C GLU A 405 -25.91 -15.67 23.07
N ILE A 406 -25.83 -16.37 21.94
CA ILE A 406 -24.86 -17.45 21.71
C ILE A 406 -23.41 -16.92 21.80
N ARG A 407 -23.11 -15.76 21.22
CA ARG A 407 -21.79 -15.16 21.30
C ARG A 407 -21.37 -14.85 22.75
N GLN A 408 -22.29 -14.31 23.52
CA GLN A 408 -22.05 -14.05 24.94
C GLN A 408 -21.91 -15.34 25.74
N ASP A 409 -22.83 -16.28 25.54
CA ASP A 409 -22.80 -17.61 26.19
C ASP A 409 -21.47 -18.35 25.91
N PHE A 410 -20.97 -18.28 24.66
CA PHE A 410 -19.67 -18.88 24.34
C PHE A 410 -18.51 -18.23 25.12
N LYS A 411 -18.47 -16.91 25.24
CA LYS A 411 -17.43 -16.24 26.02
C LYS A 411 -17.44 -16.69 27.48
N ASP A 412 -18.61 -16.73 28.08
CA ASP A 412 -18.76 -17.11 29.49
C ASP A 412 -18.45 -18.59 29.70
N TRP A 413 -18.95 -19.46 28.82
CA TRP A 413 -18.66 -20.88 28.83
C TRP A 413 -17.17 -21.18 28.63
N ALA A 414 -16.53 -20.57 27.63
CA ALA A 414 -15.11 -20.79 27.35
C ALA A 414 -14.22 -20.33 28.52
N ARG A 415 -14.56 -19.20 29.16
CA ARG A 415 -13.86 -18.74 30.38
C ARG A 415 -14.00 -19.76 31.52
N GLN A 416 -15.20 -20.30 31.75
CA GLN A 416 -15.41 -21.34 32.77
C GLN A 416 -14.65 -22.64 32.41
N LYS A 417 -14.65 -23.01 31.12
CA LYS A 417 -13.92 -24.18 30.64
C LYS A 417 -12.41 -24.04 30.87
N MET A 418 -11.83 -22.89 30.51
CA MET A 418 -10.40 -22.60 30.77
C MET A 418 -10.06 -22.58 32.28
N GLN A 419 -10.97 -22.13 33.17
CA GLN A 419 -10.76 -22.20 34.62
C GLN A 419 -10.77 -23.63 35.13
N SER A 420 -11.55 -24.52 34.55
CA SER A 420 -11.69 -25.92 34.97
C SER A 420 -10.70 -26.87 34.30
N ASP A 421 -10.07 -26.46 33.19
CA ASP A 421 -9.13 -27.23 32.37
C ASP A 421 -7.82 -26.45 32.18
N PRO A 422 -6.83 -26.69 33.06
CA PRO A 422 -5.53 -26.00 33.00
C PRO A 422 -4.76 -26.26 31.70
N GLU A 423 -4.88 -27.45 31.12
CA GLU A 423 -4.19 -27.81 29.86
C GLU A 423 -4.75 -27.00 28.69
N MET A 424 -6.06 -26.87 28.62
CA MET A 424 -6.74 -26.01 27.63
C MET A 424 -6.35 -24.56 27.82
N SER A 425 -6.30 -24.06 29.05
CA SER A 425 -5.91 -22.71 29.37
C SER A 425 -4.48 -22.40 28.90
N GLU A 426 -3.51 -23.27 29.26
CA GLU A 426 -2.11 -23.13 28.85
C GLU A 426 -1.96 -23.18 27.32
N ARG A 427 -2.69 -24.08 26.68
CA ARG A 427 -2.67 -24.19 25.20
C ARG A 427 -3.19 -22.94 24.52
N MET A 428 -4.31 -22.39 24.96
CA MET A 428 -4.87 -21.14 24.44
C MET A 428 -3.95 -19.95 24.66
N GLU A 429 -3.38 -19.85 25.85
CA GLU A 429 -2.40 -18.82 26.23
C GLU A 429 -1.18 -18.86 25.29
N ARG A 430 -0.61 -20.04 25.08
CA ARG A 430 0.53 -20.23 24.20
C ARG A 430 0.22 -19.83 22.75
N ILE A 431 -0.89 -20.37 22.18
CA ILE A 431 -1.28 -20.06 20.79
C ILE A 431 -1.45 -18.54 20.60
N TYR A 432 -2.13 -17.87 21.53
CA TYR A 432 -2.36 -16.43 21.44
C TYR A 432 -1.06 -15.63 21.54
N ASN A 433 -0.24 -15.93 22.51
CA ASN A 433 1.03 -15.22 22.69
C ASN A 433 2.02 -15.47 21.55
N ASP A 434 2.05 -16.69 21.00
CA ASP A 434 2.90 -17.00 19.84
C ASP A 434 2.43 -16.30 18.57
N MET A 435 1.11 -16.14 18.39
CA MET A 435 0.55 -15.55 17.17
C MET A 435 0.48 -14.01 17.25
N PHE A 436 0.02 -13.43 18.34
CA PHE A 436 -0.30 -12.01 18.42
C PHE A 436 0.57 -11.21 19.39
N ASN A 437 1.15 -11.84 20.42
CA ASN A 437 2.00 -11.16 21.41
C ASN A 437 3.48 -11.48 21.18
N ASN A 438 3.91 -11.39 19.93
CA ASN A 438 5.25 -11.77 19.49
C ASN A 438 6.06 -10.60 18.93
N PHE A 439 5.44 -9.44 18.76
CA PHE A 439 6.03 -8.31 18.05
C PHE A 439 6.43 -7.18 19.03
N VAL A 440 7.65 -6.68 18.88
CA VAL A 440 8.15 -5.49 19.56
C VAL A 440 8.37 -4.38 18.54
N PRO A 441 7.67 -3.23 18.66
CA PRO A 441 7.84 -2.12 17.74
C PRO A 441 9.27 -1.58 17.79
N MET A 442 9.84 -1.28 16.61
CA MET A 442 11.15 -0.65 16.52
C MET A 442 11.13 0.72 17.21
N SER A 443 11.99 0.92 18.19
CA SER A 443 12.19 2.20 18.89
C SER A 443 13.57 2.74 18.54
N ILE A 444 13.63 3.75 17.68
CA ILE A 444 14.89 4.35 17.24
C ILE A 444 15.35 5.36 18.28
N PRO A 445 16.49 5.14 18.97
CA PRO A 445 17.03 6.09 19.92
C PRO A 445 17.43 7.40 19.22
N ASP A 446 17.33 8.52 19.93
CA ASP A 446 17.59 9.85 19.34
C ASP A 446 19.02 10.00 18.82
N GLU A 447 19.99 9.30 19.41
CA GLU A 447 21.38 9.28 18.93
C GLU A 447 21.57 8.66 17.54
N PHE A 448 20.64 7.83 17.07
CA PHE A 448 20.62 7.27 15.70
C PHE A 448 19.88 8.15 14.70
N VAL A 449 19.38 9.30 15.14
CA VAL A 449 18.69 10.26 14.29
C VAL A 449 19.64 11.43 14.00
N PRO A 450 20.08 11.61 12.75
CA PRO A 450 20.96 12.72 12.42
C PRO A 450 20.25 14.06 12.62
N GLU A 451 21.00 15.06 13.05
CA GLU A 451 20.48 16.43 13.19
C GLU A 451 20.10 17.02 11.81
N TYR A 452 20.90 16.70 10.80
CA TYR A 452 20.68 17.04 9.39
C TYR A 452 20.94 15.81 8.54
N PHE A 453 20.06 15.58 7.58
CA PHE A 453 20.22 14.51 6.62
C PHE A 453 21.13 14.94 5.47
N GLY A 454 21.87 14.01 4.88
CA GLY A 454 22.85 14.28 3.83
C GLY A 454 22.28 15.08 2.65
N GLY A 455 22.98 16.15 2.24
CA GLY A 455 22.56 17.07 1.18
C GLY A 455 21.41 18.01 1.51
N ALA A 456 20.85 17.93 2.71
CA ALA A 456 19.80 18.85 3.17
C ALA A 456 20.38 20.21 3.56
N SER A 457 19.61 21.27 3.34
CA SER A 457 19.94 22.63 3.83
C SER A 457 19.90 22.67 5.36
N HIS A 458 20.97 23.13 6.00
CA HIS A 458 21.07 23.32 7.45
C HIS A 458 20.19 24.45 8.00
N LYS A 459 19.45 25.15 7.13
CA LYS A 459 18.41 26.09 7.53
C LYS A 459 17.28 25.38 8.31
N PHE A 460 17.04 24.09 8.04
CA PHE A 460 15.93 23.32 8.58
C PHE A 460 16.42 22.12 9.39
N LYS A 461 16.34 22.27 10.70
CA LYS A 461 16.58 21.15 11.61
C LYS A 461 15.32 20.29 11.71
N MET A 462 15.44 18.99 11.48
CA MET A 462 14.31 18.06 11.63
C MET A 462 13.92 17.91 13.11
N ARG A 463 12.63 17.86 13.37
CA ARG A 463 12.13 17.54 14.72
C ARG A 463 12.37 16.06 15.01
N PRO A 464 12.53 15.63 16.28
CA PRO A 464 12.84 14.24 16.63
C PRO A 464 11.86 13.22 16.02
N HIS A 465 10.56 13.51 16.03
CA HIS A 465 9.55 12.62 15.43
C HIS A 465 9.70 12.50 13.90
N GLN A 466 10.07 13.59 13.21
CA GLN A 466 10.34 13.58 11.78
C GLN A 466 11.58 12.73 11.47
N GLY A 467 12.66 12.96 12.21
CA GLY A 467 13.91 12.20 12.05
C GLY A 467 13.72 10.71 12.27
N ARG A 468 13.04 10.32 13.35
CA ARG A 468 12.69 8.90 13.59
C ARG A 468 11.83 8.32 12.48
N ALA A 469 10.86 9.08 11.96
CA ALA A 469 10.01 8.63 10.86
C ALA A 469 10.81 8.46 9.55
N ILE A 470 11.77 9.34 9.26
CA ILE A 470 12.65 9.25 8.09
C ILE A 470 13.51 7.99 8.18
N VAL A 471 14.20 7.78 9.30
CA VAL A 471 15.04 6.59 9.51
C VAL A 471 14.21 5.30 9.42
N ARG A 472 13.03 5.26 10.06
CA ARG A 472 12.13 4.10 9.97
C ARG A 472 11.67 3.85 8.55
N GLY A 473 11.27 4.90 7.81
CA GLY A 473 10.77 4.80 6.44
C GLY A 473 11.79 4.25 5.45
N THR A 474 13.10 4.41 5.70
CA THR A 474 14.15 3.79 4.88
C THR A 474 14.30 2.29 5.12
N GLN A 475 13.72 1.75 6.20
CA GLN A 475 13.90 0.37 6.64
C GLN A 475 12.66 -0.51 6.44
N GLN A 476 11.47 0.07 6.53
CA GLN A 476 10.20 -0.65 6.44
C GLN A 476 9.08 0.20 5.82
N PRO A 477 7.98 -0.40 5.33
CA PRO A 477 6.79 0.33 4.94
C PRO A 477 6.23 1.10 6.13
N LEU A 478 5.63 2.27 5.87
CA LEU A 478 5.20 3.15 6.94
C LEU A 478 3.88 3.84 6.62
N LEU A 479 2.93 3.80 7.56
CA LEU A 479 1.82 4.73 7.62
C LEU A 479 2.19 5.91 8.53
N LEU A 480 2.47 7.05 7.94
CA LEU A 480 2.80 8.29 8.63
C LEU A 480 1.50 9.00 9.06
N ALA A 481 0.93 8.55 10.17
CA ALA A 481 -0.32 9.08 10.73
C ALA A 481 -0.04 10.32 11.61
N HIS A 482 0.64 11.30 11.03
CA HIS A 482 0.98 12.55 11.71
C HIS A 482 -0.13 13.58 11.54
N GLU A 483 -0.46 14.31 12.58
CA GLU A 483 -1.44 15.40 12.54
C GLU A 483 -1.06 16.49 11.52
N VAL A 484 -2.04 17.30 11.15
CA VAL A 484 -1.81 18.45 10.27
C VAL A 484 -0.86 19.45 10.96
N GLY A 485 0.10 20.00 10.21
CA GLY A 485 1.09 20.96 10.75
C GLY A 485 2.31 20.35 11.42
N THR A 486 2.45 19.02 11.48
CA THR A 486 3.63 18.34 12.06
C THR A 486 4.82 18.24 11.12
N GLY A 487 4.67 18.70 9.86
CA GLY A 487 5.74 18.74 8.86
C GLY A 487 5.86 17.46 8.02
N LYS A 488 4.75 16.77 7.73
CA LYS A 488 4.70 15.57 6.85
C LYS A 488 5.44 15.78 5.52
N THR A 489 5.26 16.93 4.88
CA THR A 489 5.91 17.29 3.62
C THR A 489 7.43 17.15 3.70
N PHE A 490 8.07 17.74 4.72
CA PHE A 490 9.52 17.63 4.92
C PHE A 490 9.94 16.19 5.24
N THR A 491 9.14 15.47 6.00
CA THR A 491 9.40 14.05 6.28
C THR A 491 9.38 13.21 5.01
N LEU A 492 8.39 13.37 4.13
CA LEU A 492 8.29 12.65 2.86
C LEU A 492 9.46 12.98 1.93
N ILE A 493 9.79 14.27 1.78
CA ILE A 493 10.91 14.73 0.95
C ILE A 493 12.21 14.11 1.46
N SER A 494 12.49 14.24 2.76
CA SER A 494 13.73 13.72 3.34
C SER A 494 13.80 12.19 3.30
N THR A 495 12.69 11.49 3.46
CA THR A 495 12.66 10.02 3.33
C THR A 495 13.01 9.60 1.91
N ALA A 496 12.45 10.24 0.89
CA ALA A 496 12.76 9.96 -0.51
C ALA A 496 14.24 10.22 -0.84
N MET A 497 14.76 11.35 -0.38
CA MET A 497 16.16 11.72 -0.60
C MET A 497 17.12 10.79 0.16
N GLU A 498 16.77 10.38 1.37
CA GLU A 498 17.57 9.45 2.16
C GLU A 498 17.56 8.03 1.55
N MET A 499 16.41 7.55 1.07
CA MET A 499 16.35 6.32 0.29
C MET A 499 17.27 6.38 -0.94
N ARG A 500 17.29 7.52 -1.64
CA ARG A 500 18.15 7.74 -2.78
C ARG A 500 19.63 7.74 -2.38
N ARG A 501 20.00 8.46 -1.30
CA ARG A 501 21.36 8.58 -0.77
C ARG A 501 21.91 7.24 -0.31
N LEU A 502 21.10 6.44 0.40
CA LEU A 502 21.46 5.10 0.89
C LEU A 502 21.44 4.03 -0.23
N GLY A 503 20.94 4.38 -1.43
CA GLY A 503 20.82 3.43 -2.54
C GLY A 503 19.73 2.39 -2.39
N THR A 504 18.83 2.54 -1.41
CA THR A 504 17.65 1.67 -1.23
C THR A 504 16.57 1.96 -2.27
N ALA A 505 16.58 3.16 -2.85
CA ALA A 505 15.78 3.51 -4.03
C ALA A 505 16.61 4.33 -5.02
N ARG A 506 16.37 4.09 -6.32
CA ARG A 506 16.97 4.86 -7.42
C ARG A 506 16.02 5.92 -7.97
N LYS A 507 14.72 5.64 -7.99
CA LYS A 507 13.69 6.52 -8.56
C LYS A 507 12.50 6.65 -7.59
N PRO A 508 12.66 7.35 -6.46
CA PRO A 508 11.54 7.57 -5.55
C PRO A 508 10.49 8.48 -6.19
N MET A 509 9.23 8.04 -6.15
CA MET A 509 8.07 8.78 -6.62
C MET A 509 7.21 9.22 -5.45
N ILE A 510 6.85 10.51 -5.41
CA ILE A 510 5.94 11.09 -4.42
C ILE A 510 4.66 11.52 -5.10
N VAL A 511 3.55 10.93 -4.67
CA VAL A 511 2.20 11.24 -5.16
C VAL A 511 1.56 12.27 -4.23
N ILE A 512 1.12 13.39 -4.76
CA ILE A 512 0.57 14.51 -3.99
C ILE A 512 -0.72 15.06 -4.62
N GLN A 513 -1.46 15.85 -3.85
CA GLN A 513 -2.66 16.51 -4.36
C GLN A 513 -2.31 17.50 -5.49
N ASN A 514 -3.20 17.60 -6.48
CA ASN A 514 -3.00 18.43 -7.67
C ASN A 514 -2.71 19.92 -7.36
N ALA A 515 -3.36 20.46 -6.33
CA ALA A 515 -3.23 21.86 -5.96
C ALA A 515 -1.91 22.21 -5.26
N THR A 516 -1.23 21.23 -4.69
CA THR A 516 -0.05 21.44 -3.82
C THR A 516 1.29 21.21 -4.52
N VAL A 517 1.29 20.79 -5.79
CA VAL A 517 2.50 20.43 -6.56
C VAL A 517 3.56 21.52 -6.52
N GLY A 518 3.21 22.75 -6.87
CA GLY A 518 4.17 23.87 -6.91
C GLY A 518 4.78 24.16 -5.54
N GLN A 519 3.96 24.17 -4.48
CA GLN A 519 4.41 24.38 -3.11
C GLN A 519 5.31 23.24 -2.63
N PHE A 520 4.96 21.99 -2.97
CA PHE A 520 5.76 20.82 -2.59
C PHE A 520 7.14 20.85 -3.24
N VAL A 521 7.22 21.15 -4.55
CA VAL A 521 8.49 21.27 -5.28
C VAL A 521 9.32 22.42 -4.74
N ALA A 522 8.72 23.57 -4.44
CA ALA A 522 9.40 24.69 -3.81
C ALA A 522 10.00 24.30 -2.44
N SER A 523 9.21 23.61 -1.59
CA SER A 523 9.69 23.08 -0.30
C SER A 523 10.82 22.07 -0.48
N ALA A 524 10.71 21.19 -1.47
CA ALA A 524 11.74 20.20 -1.76
C ALA A 524 13.05 20.87 -2.20
N LYS A 525 12.97 21.92 -3.00
CA LYS A 525 14.13 22.70 -3.43
C LYS A 525 14.72 23.56 -2.32
N GLU A 526 13.89 24.08 -1.43
CA GLU A 526 14.39 24.81 -0.25
C GLU A 526 15.12 23.89 0.72
N LEU A 527 14.64 22.65 0.87
CA LEU A 527 15.23 21.65 1.75
C LEU A 527 16.45 20.95 1.11
N TYR A 528 16.37 20.61 -0.18
CA TYR A 528 17.44 19.96 -0.96
C TYR A 528 17.73 20.76 -2.24
N PRO A 529 18.51 21.85 -2.16
CA PRO A 529 18.78 22.73 -3.30
C PRO A 529 19.41 22.02 -4.50
N ASN A 530 20.24 21.02 -4.27
CA ASN A 530 20.92 20.25 -5.33
C ASN A 530 20.06 19.15 -5.96
N ALA A 531 18.90 18.79 -5.38
CA ALA A 531 18.09 17.67 -5.85
C ALA A 531 17.59 17.87 -7.28
N LYS A 532 17.72 16.83 -8.11
CA LYS A 532 17.13 16.75 -9.45
C LYS A 532 15.69 16.29 -9.35
N ILE A 533 14.77 17.22 -9.42
CA ILE A 533 13.33 16.95 -9.25
C ILE A 533 12.63 16.98 -10.59
N LEU A 534 11.92 15.88 -10.91
CA LEU A 534 10.99 15.86 -12.03
C LEU A 534 9.57 16.10 -11.52
N THR A 535 8.85 17.01 -12.16
CA THR A 535 7.43 17.24 -11.88
C THR A 535 6.66 17.56 -13.17
N LEU A 536 5.34 17.48 -13.12
CA LEU A 536 4.43 17.83 -14.20
C LEU A 536 3.55 19.01 -13.79
N GLU A 537 3.69 20.12 -14.48
CA GLU A 537 2.86 21.30 -14.25
C GLU A 537 1.43 21.11 -14.78
N GLU A 538 0.51 21.91 -14.29
CA GLU A 538 -0.90 21.86 -14.67
C GLU A 538 -1.12 22.03 -16.18
N ALA A 539 -0.36 22.92 -16.80
CA ALA A 539 -0.46 23.22 -18.23
C ALA A 539 -0.05 22.03 -19.11
N ASP A 540 0.76 21.10 -18.60
CA ASP A 540 1.34 19.99 -19.34
C ASP A 540 0.65 18.65 -19.04
N ARG A 541 -0.50 18.67 -18.35
CA ARG A 541 -1.26 17.45 -17.98
C ARG A 541 -2.12 16.89 -19.12
N SER A 542 -1.93 17.33 -20.38
CA SER A 542 -2.51 16.70 -21.55
C SER A 542 -1.99 15.27 -21.74
N ALA A 543 -2.65 14.44 -22.56
CA ALA A 543 -2.20 13.09 -22.85
C ALA A 543 -0.76 13.06 -23.38
N ASP A 544 -0.42 13.96 -24.31
CA ASP A 544 0.93 14.04 -24.87
C ASP A 544 1.95 14.55 -23.83
N GLY A 545 1.56 15.50 -22.98
CA GLY A 545 2.39 15.98 -21.90
C GLY A 545 2.70 14.88 -20.87
N ARG A 546 1.69 14.06 -20.52
CA ARG A 546 1.90 12.89 -19.65
C ARG A 546 2.81 11.85 -20.28
N LYS A 547 2.63 11.52 -21.58
CA LYS A 547 3.52 10.61 -22.30
C LYS A 547 4.98 11.07 -22.26
N ASN A 548 5.21 12.34 -22.51
CA ASN A 548 6.55 12.94 -22.42
C ASN A 548 7.11 12.88 -20.98
N PHE A 549 6.25 13.10 -19.98
CA PHE A 549 6.61 13.00 -18.57
C PHE A 549 7.02 11.56 -18.20
N TYR A 550 6.27 10.55 -18.61
CA TYR A 550 6.59 9.14 -18.36
C TYR A 550 7.89 8.71 -19.05
N ALA A 551 8.11 9.18 -20.28
CA ALA A 551 9.38 8.96 -20.96
C ALA A 551 10.56 9.58 -20.19
N LYS A 552 10.42 10.79 -19.64
CA LYS A 552 11.45 11.41 -18.80
C LYS A 552 11.70 10.60 -17.52
N ILE A 553 10.66 10.00 -16.92
CA ILE A 553 10.81 9.11 -15.76
C ILE A 553 11.65 7.88 -16.14
N ARG A 554 11.31 7.24 -17.23
CA ARG A 554 11.96 5.98 -17.65
C ARG A 554 13.44 6.18 -17.99
N TYR A 555 13.75 7.14 -18.84
CA TYR A 555 15.05 7.24 -19.49
C TYR A 555 16.05 8.15 -18.77
N ASN A 556 15.62 8.98 -17.85
CA ASN A 556 16.50 9.87 -17.11
C ASN A 556 16.65 9.44 -15.65
N ASP A 557 17.69 9.97 -15.02
CA ASP A 557 17.99 9.77 -13.60
C ASP A 557 17.52 10.98 -12.78
N TRP A 558 16.68 10.73 -11.78
CA TRP A 558 16.06 11.72 -10.92
C TRP A 558 16.27 11.37 -9.46
N ASP A 559 16.53 12.39 -8.63
CA ASP A 559 16.62 12.19 -7.18
C ASP A 559 15.22 12.06 -6.57
N MET A 560 14.23 12.71 -7.22
CA MET A 560 12.83 12.67 -6.78
C MET A 560 11.89 12.94 -7.96
N ILE A 561 10.80 12.18 -8.01
CA ILE A 561 9.73 12.38 -8.99
C ILE A 561 8.47 12.80 -8.21
N VAL A 562 7.95 13.99 -8.48
CA VAL A 562 6.74 14.51 -7.83
C VAL A 562 5.60 14.48 -8.84
N VAL A 563 4.57 13.67 -8.55
CA VAL A 563 3.46 13.44 -9.47
C VAL A 563 2.12 13.82 -8.83
N PRO A 564 1.26 14.60 -9.54
CA PRO A 564 -0.09 14.86 -9.09
C PRO A 564 -0.92 13.58 -9.10
N GLN A 565 -1.84 13.41 -8.12
CA GLN A 565 -2.74 12.26 -8.02
C GLN A 565 -3.46 11.96 -9.34
N SER A 566 -4.00 12.99 -10.00
CA SER A 566 -4.69 12.81 -11.29
C SER A 566 -3.81 12.26 -12.40
N THR A 567 -2.52 12.62 -12.43
CA THR A 567 -1.55 12.08 -13.40
C THR A 567 -1.15 10.66 -13.05
N PHE A 568 -0.96 10.38 -11.76
CA PHE A 568 -0.61 9.05 -11.26
C PHE A 568 -1.69 7.99 -11.59
N GLU A 569 -2.97 8.39 -11.54
CA GLU A 569 -4.10 7.53 -11.90
C GLU A 569 -4.11 7.08 -13.36
N PHE A 570 -3.48 7.85 -14.26
CA PHE A 570 -3.38 7.52 -15.69
C PHE A 570 -2.21 6.58 -16.04
N ILE A 571 -1.27 6.35 -15.11
CA ILE A 571 -0.17 5.40 -15.35
C ILE A 571 -0.76 3.98 -15.41
N PRO A 572 -0.60 3.23 -16.53
CA PRO A 572 -1.09 1.87 -16.61
C PRO A 572 -0.31 0.93 -15.67
N ASP A 573 -0.98 -0.10 -15.20
CA ASP A 573 -0.34 -1.22 -14.51
C ASP A 573 0.02 -2.30 -15.53
N SER A 574 0.86 -3.26 -15.16
CA SER A 574 1.12 -4.40 -16.04
C SER A 574 -0.10 -5.32 -16.13
N GLU A 575 -0.33 -5.90 -17.30
CA GLU A 575 -1.45 -6.82 -17.52
C GLU A 575 -1.39 -8.02 -16.58
N GLU A 576 -0.18 -8.50 -16.27
CA GLU A 576 0.02 -9.60 -15.32
C GLU A 576 -0.47 -9.25 -13.91
N ARG A 577 -0.24 -8.01 -13.45
CA ARG A 577 -0.69 -7.57 -12.12
C ARG A 577 -2.20 -7.39 -12.09
N GLU A 578 -2.77 -6.84 -13.16
CA GLU A 578 -4.23 -6.74 -13.27
C GLU A 578 -4.88 -8.11 -13.29
N MET A 579 -4.31 -9.08 -14.01
CA MET A 579 -4.78 -10.46 -14.03
C MET A 579 -4.69 -11.13 -12.66
N ALA A 580 -3.54 -11.02 -11.97
CA ALA A 580 -3.35 -11.57 -10.63
C ALA A 580 -4.37 -10.97 -9.63
N PHE A 581 -4.57 -9.66 -9.68
CA PHE A 581 -5.54 -8.99 -8.82
C PHE A 581 -6.99 -9.47 -9.08
N VAL A 582 -7.36 -9.66 -10.34
CA VAL A 582 -8.70 -10.17 -10.70
C VAL A 582 -8.84 -11.62 -10.22
N GLN A 583 -7.80 -12.43 -10.34
CA GLN A 583 -7.79 -13.81 -9.85
C GLN A 583 -7.98 -13.87 -8.33
N ASP A 584 -7.24 -13.07 -7.57
CA ASP A 584 -7.40 -12.98 -6.11
C ASP A 584 -8.83 -12.57 -5.71
N LYS A 585 -9.42 -11.65 -6.48
CA LYS A 585 -10.83 -11.23 -6.27
C LYS A 585 -11.83 -12.34 -6.57
N ILE A 586 -11.59 -13.14 -7.58
CA ILE A 586 -12.41 -14.32 -7.88
C ILE A 586 -12.35 -15.31 -6.72
N GLU A 587 -11.14 -15.62 -6.23
CA GLU A 587 -10.94 -16.56 -5.11
C GLU A 587 -11.61 -16.06 -3.83
N GLU A 588 -11.44 -14.78 -3.49
CA GLU A 588 -12.11 -14.15 -2.35
C GLU A 588 -13.63 -14.24 -2.45
N LYS A 589 -14.20 -13.97 -3.64
CA LYS A 589 -15.65 -14.04 -3.86
C LYS A 589 -16.18 -15.47 -3.92
N MET A 590 -15.41 -16.42 -4.45
CA MET A 590 -15.80 -17.83 -4.47
C MET A 590 -15.94 -18.40 -3.06
N LEU A 591 -15.03 -18.04 -2.15
CA LEU A 591 -15.12 -18.46 -0.76
C LEU A 591 -16.42 -17.95 -0.11
N ILE A 592 -16.76 -16.68 -0.35
CA ILE A 592 -17.99 -16.08 0.18
C ILE A 592 -19.23 -16.71 -0.47
N LEU A 593 -19.18 -17.00 -1.76
CA LEU A 593 -20.26 -17.67 -2.46
C LEU A 593 -20.51 -19.09 -1.91
N GLU A 594 -19.45 -19.80 -1.55
CA GLU A 594 -19.57 -21.12 -0.90
C GLU A 594 -20.31 -21.01 0.43
N GLN A 595 -19.99 -20.00 1.25
CA GLN A 595 -20.72 -19.70 2.48
C GLN A 595 -22.20 -19.36 2.21
N MET A 596 -22.49 -18.57 1.17
CA MET A 596 -23.85 -18.20 0.80
C MET A 596 -24.66 -19.40 0.27
N LYS A 597 -24.03 -20.32 -0.44
CA LYS A 597 -24.67 -21.54 -0.98
C LYS A 597 -25.06 -22.55 0.09
N GLU A 598 -24.38 -22.55 1.21
CA GLU A 598 -24.83 -23.36 2.37
C GLU A 598 -26.19 -22.88 2.91
N GLU A 599 -26.48 -21.58 2.80
CA GLU A 599 -27.78 -20.99 3.18
C GLU A 599 -28.86 -21.15 2.08
N ASP A 600 -28.47 -21.20 0.84
CA ASP A 600 -29.33 -21.23 -0.34
C ASP A 600 -28.86 -22.33 -1.32
N PRO A 601 -29.01 -23.62 -0.97
CA PRO A 601 -28.54 -24.74 -1.77
C PRO A 601 -29.12 -24.76 -3.19
N ASP A 602 -30.30 -24.18 -3.35
CA ASP A 602 -30.98 -24.09 -4.64
C ASP A 602 -30.56 -22.85 -5.48
N GLY A 603 -29.76 -21.95 -4.93
CA GLY A 603 -29.33 -20.73 -5.60
C GLY A 603 -30.46 -19.80 -6.01
N LYS A 604 -31.55 -19.78 -5.24
CA LYS A 604 -32.77 -19.02 -5.55
C LYS A 604 -32.73 -17.60 -4.99
N ASN A 605 -31.86 -17.34 -4.03
CA ASN A 605 -31.69 -16.02 -3.43
C ASN A 605 -31.07 -15.06 -4.46
N MET A 606 -31.65 -13.87 -4.54
CA MET A 606 -31.17 -12.84 -5.47
C MET A 606 -29.69 -12.46 -5.25
N ILE A 607 -29.18 -12.66 -4.03
CA ILE A 607 -27.80 -12.31 -3.65
C ILE A 607 -26.82 -13.39 -4.05
N THR A 608 -27.14 -14.65 -3.82
CA THR A 608 -26.35 -15.78 -4.28
C THR A 608 -26.17 -15.66 -5.81
N ARG A 609 -27.23 -15.35 -6.53
CA ARG A 609 -27.20 -15.10 -7.98
C ARG A 609 -26.40 -13.86 -8.35
N GLN A 610 -26.44 -12.81 -7.53
CA GLN A 610 -25.65 -11.62 -7.77
C GLN A 610 -24.17 -11.91 -7.57
N ALA A 611 -23.80 -12.65 -6.50
CA ALA A 611 -22.41 -13.06 -6.26
C ALA A 611 -21.90 -13.99 -7.38
N GLU A 612 -22.71 -14.95 -7.83
CA GLU A 612 -22.39 -15.81 -8.97
C GLU A 612 -22.14 -14.97 -10.25
N ARG A 613 -23.00 -14.00 -10.51
CA ARG A 613 -22.87 -13.13 -11.68
C ARG A 613 -21.63 -12.22 -11.59
N GLU A 614 -21.30 -11.73 -10.40
CA GLU A 614 -20.09 -10.93 -10.18
C GLU A 614 -18.82 -11.77 -10.41
N ILE A 615 -18.81 -13.03 -10.01
CA ILE A 615 -17.71 -13.97 -10.30
C ILE A 615 -17.62 -14.22 -11.81
N GLU A 616 -18.72 -14.52 -12.47
CA GLU A 616 -18.77 -14.73 -13.92
C GLU A 616 -18.23 -13.52 -14.70
N LEU A 617 -18.57 -12.30 -14.27
CA LEU A 617 -18.04 -11.06 -14.86
C LEU A 617 -16.53 -10.90 -14.63
N LEU A 618 -16.03 -11.26 -13.45
CA LEU A 618 -14.59 -11.23 -13.17
C LEU A 618 -13.83 -12.28 -13.98
N GLU A 619 -14.41 -13.48 -14.17
CA GLU A 619 -13.85 -14.52 -15.04
C GLU A 619 -13.83 -14.08 -16.51
N GLU A 620 -14.90 -13.42 -16.99
CA GLU A 620 -14.90 -12.81 -18.33
C GLU A 620 -13.84 -11.71 -18.46
N GLN A 621 -13.62 -10.92 -17.43
CA GLN A 621 -12.57 -9.92 -17.39
C GLN A 621 -11.19 -10.58 -17.47
N LEU A 622 -10.94 -11.60 -16.67
CA LEU A 622 -9.69 -12.34 -16.67
C LEU A 622 -9.41 -12.93 -18.05
N ALA A 623 -10.42 -13.53 -18.68
CA ALA A 623 -10.32 -14.04 -20.05
C ALA A 623 -10.05 -12.92 -21.06
N GLY A 624 -10.66 -11.75 -20.87
CA GLY A 624 -10.44 -10.56 -21.71
C GLY A 624 -9.02 -9.99 -21.61
N LEU A 625 -8.45 -9.98 -20.39
CA LEU A 625 -7.05 -9.58 -20.17
C LEU A 625 -6.09 -10.59 -20.80
N ALA A 626 -6.34 -11.90 -20.65
CA ALA A 626 -5.55 -12.95 -21.29
C ALA A 626 -5.58 -12.88 -22.82
N ASP A 627 -6.74 -12.54 -23.42
CA ASP A 627 -6.91 -12.35 -24.86
C ASP A 627 -6.24 -11.07 -25.39
N ASN A 628 -6.16 -10.00 -24.58
CA ASN A 628 -5.49 -8.75 -24.95
C ASN A 628 -3.97 -8.91 -24.97
N ALA A 629 -3.43 -9.76 -24.12
CA ALA A 629 -2.02 -10.17 -24.21
C ALA A 629 -1.68 -10.84 -25.55
N SER A 630 -2.69 -11.38 -26.26
CA SER A 630 -2.49 -12.09 -27.53
C SER A 630 -2.90 -11.33 -28.80
N LYS A 631 -3.68 -10.23 -28.72
CA LYS A 631 -4.19 -9.50 -29.92
C LYS A 631 -4.42 -8.01 -29.68
N LYS A 632 -3.76 -7.12 -30.44
CA LYS A 632 -4.17 -5.71 -30.61
C LYS A 632 -5.58 -5.67 -31.21
N ARG A 633 -6.57 -5.16 -30.47
CA ARG A 633 -7.98 -5.07 -30.91
C ARG A 633 -8.32 -3.77 -31.63
N THR A 634 -9.19 -3.85 -32.61
CA THR A 634 -9.80 -2.74 -33.35
C THR A 634 -11.08 -2.23 -32.66
N ALA A 635 -11.28 -0.92 -32.71
CA ALA A 635 -12.30 -0.11 -31.99
C ALA A 635 -13.79 -0.47 -32.25
N ASN A 636 -14.11 -1.52 -32.98
CA ASN A 636 -15.49 -1.84 -33.36
C ASN A 636 -16.22 -2.83 -32.44
N ASP A 637 -15.51 -3.50 -31.50
CA ASP A 637 -16.11 -4.48 -30.62
C ASP A 637 -16.70 -3.84 -29.34
N GLU A 638 -16.26 -2.62 -28.99
CA GLU A 638 -16.79 -1.90 -27.80
C GLU A 638 -18.27 -1.52 -27.92
N LYS A 639 -18.75 -1.22 -29.14
CA LYS A 639 -20.15 -0.80 -29.36
C LYS A 639 -21.17 -1.92 -29.19
N LYS A 640 -20.82 -3.15 -29.40
CA LYS A 640 -21.75 -4.30 -29.29
C LYS A 640 -21.92 -4.78 -27.84
N ARG A 641 -20.92 -4.56 -26.97
CA ARG A 641 -20.98 -4.88 -25.53
C ARG A 641 -21.80 -3.86 -24.74
N ALA A 642 -21.83 -2.60 -25.14
CA ALA A 642 -22.48 -1.51 -24.39
C ALA A 642 -24.01 -1.63 -24.29
N VAL A 643 -24.69 -2.40 -25.16
CA VAL A 643 -26.15 -2.48 -25.22
C VAL A 643 -26.74 -3.62 -24.36
N ALA A 644 -25.95 -4.61 -23.96
CA ALA A 644 -26.45 -5.80 -23.25
C ALA A 644 -26.52 -5.67 -21.73
N LEU A 645 -26.09 -4.56 -21.12
CA LEU A 645 -25.60 -4.50 -19.75
C LEU A 645 -26.19 -3.37 -18.87
N GLN A 646 -27.50 -3.24 -18.80
CA GLN A 646 -28.18 -2.13 -18.11
C GLN A 646 -28.59 -2.41 -16.66
N ASN A 647 -27.85 -2.14 -15.67
CA ASN A 647 -28.16 -1.85 -14.25
C ASN A 647 -27.32 -2.55 -13.14
N ALA A 648 -26.97 -3.84 -13.21
CA ALA A 648 -25.98 -4.45 -12.28
C ALA A 648 -24.56 -4.36 -12.90
N GLU A 649 -24.52 -4.29 -14.17
CA GLU A 649 -23.40 -4.23 -15.08
C GLU A 649 -22.68 -2.89 -15.05
N VAL A 650 -23.39 -1.78 -14.84
CA VAL A 650 -22.78 -0.45 -14.75
C VAL A 650 -21.73 -0.36 -13.64
N LYS A 651 -21.99 -0.95 -12.48
CA LYS A 651 -21.00 -0.96 -11.38
C LYS A 651 -19.80 -1.87 -11.66
N ALA A 652 -20.01 -3.03 -12.25
CA ALA A 652 -18.92 -3.92 -12.61
C ALA A 652 -18.13 -3.37 -13.82
N MET A 653 -18.79 -2.76 -14.82
CA MET A 653 -18.12 -2.06 -15.90
C MET A 653 -17.40 -0.79 -15.47
N GLU A 654 -17.92 -0.07 -14.50
CA GLU A 654 -17.17 1.01 -13.87
C GLU A 654 -15.87 0.52 -13.23
N MET A 655 -15.80 -0.73 -12.80
CA MET A 655 -14.55 -1.36 -12.34
C MET A 655 -13.59 -1.68 -13.49
N LEU A 656 -14.07 -1.89 -14.70
CA LEU A 656 -13.32 -2.39 -15.85
C LEU A 656 -12.77 -1.30 -16.77
N ASP A 657 -13.42 -0.14 -16.83
CA ASP A 657 -13.06 0.94 -17.75
C ASP A 657 -12.11 1.95 -17.09
N ARG A 658 -10.90 1.50 -16.80
CA ARG A 658 -9.83 2.37 -16.31
C ARG A 658 -9.27 3.17 -17.48
N ARG A 659 -9.36 4.51 -17.38
CA ARG A 659 -8.70 5.38 -18.35
C ARG A 659 -7.21 5.43 -18.04
N THR A 660 -6.41 4.76 -18.85
CA THR A 660 -4.95 4.83 -18.81
C THR A 660 -4.41 5.42 -20.09
N ASP A 661 -3.23 5.98 -20.04
CA ASP A 661 -2.52 6.41 -21.23
C ASP A 661 -1.97 5.19 -21.97
N ASP A 662 -2.00 5.21 -23.30
CA ASP A 662 -1.35 4.20 -24.15
C ASP A 662 0.17 4.45 -24.15
N VAL A 663 0.80 4.02 -23.07
CA VAL A 663 2.23 4.18 -22.79
C VAL A 663 2.75 2.94 -22.04
N GLU A 664 4.05 2.91 -21.77
CA GLU A 664 4.68 1.90 -20.94
C GLU A 664 4.06 1.87 -19.52
N ASN A 665 3.94 0.69 -18.97
CA ASN A 665 3.35 0.48 -17.65
C ASN A 665 4.26 0.96 -16.51
N PHE A 666 3.74 0.98 -15.30
CA PHE A 666 4.45 1.42 -14.10
C PHE A 666 5.74 0.62 -13.83
N ASP A 667 5.71 -0.70 -14.05
CA ASP A 667 6.87 -1.57 -13.83
C ASP A 667 8.05 -1.20 -14.76
N ASP A 668 7.76 -0.79 -16.00
CA ASP A 668 8.75 -0.40 -17.01
C ASP A 668 9.42 0.95 -16.71
N MET A 669 8.77 1.82 -15.93
CA MET A 669 9.33 3.13 -15.55
C MET A 669 10.49 3.04 -14.57
N GLY A 670 10.67 1.88 -13.94
CA GLY A 670 11.77 1.64 -13.01
C GLY A 670 11.60 2.31 -11.65
N ILE A 671 10.37 2.70 -11.29
CA ILE A 671 10.05 3.21 -9.97
C ILE A 671 10.31 2.12 -8.91
N ASP A 672 11.00 2.48 -7.84
CA ASP A 672 11.41 1.55 -6.79
C ASP A 672 11.17 2.09 -5.36
N ALA A 673 10.55 3.27 -5.24
CA ALA A 673 9.96 3.74 -4.00
C ALA A 673 8.71 4.57 -4.30
N LEU A 674 7.66 4.38 -3.49
CA LEU A 674 6.38 5.07 -3.64
C LEU A 674 5.97 5.71 -2.31
N LEU A 675 5.88 7.04 -2.32
CA LEU A 675 5.44 7.83 -1.19
C LEU A 675 4.13 8.53 -1.56
N VAL A 676 3.08 8.35 -0.78
CA VAL A 676 1.73 8.86 -1.09
C VAL A 676 1.27 9.81 0.00
N ASP A 677 1.13 11.08 -0.34
CA ASP A 677 0.54 12.08 0.55
C ASP A 677 -0.99 12.05 0.48
N GLU A 678 -1.64 12.41 1.58
CA GLU A 678 -3.10 12.36 1.75
C GLU A 678 -3.68 10.99 1.40
N ALA A 679 -3.06 9.94 1.92
CA ALA A 679 -3.37 8.54 1.62
C ALA A 679 -4.82 8.14 1.95
N HIS A 680 -5.53 8.92 2.80
CA HIS A 680 -6.95 8.72 3.08
C HIS A 680 -7.85 8.82 1.83
N GLU A 681 -7.38 9.43 0.75
CA GLU A 681 -8.07 9.47 -0.55
C GLU A 681 -8.20 8.09 -1.21
N TYR A 682 -7.40 7.11 -0.78
CA TYR A 682 -7.32 5.76 -1.35
C TYR A 682 -7.91 4.66 -0.46
N LYS A 683 -8.70 5.01 0.54
CA LYS A 683 -9.28 4.07 1.50
C LYS A 683 -10.37 3.14 0.95
N HIS A 684 -10.92 3.43 -0.23
CA HIS A 684 -11.96 2.62 -0.87
C HIS A 684 -11.36 1.57 -1.81
N LEU A 685 -10.57 0.64 -1.25
CA LEU A 685 -9.92 -0.43 -2.03
C LEU A 685 -10.89 -1.56 -2.41
N GLY A 686 -12.01 -1.67 -1.74
CA GLY A 686 -12.95 -2.76 -1.90
C GLY A 686 -12.43 -4.10 -1.37
N PHE A 687 -13.30 -4.85 -0.75
CA PHE A 687 -13.06 -6.19 -0.26
C PHE A 687 -14.39 -6.97 -0.26
N ALA A 688 -14.29 -8.29 -0.34
CA ALA A 688 -15.46 -9.13 -0.18
C ALA A 688 -15.71 -9.39 1.31
N THR A 689 -16.99 -9.50 1.71
CA THR A 689 -17.40 -9.80 3.09
C THR A 689 -18.79 -10.39 3.13
N ALA A 690 -18.98 -11.41 3.95
CA ALA A 690 -20.29 -11.97 4.26
C ALA A 690 -21.09 -11.04 5.20
N MET A 691 -20.45 -10.09 5.88
CA MET A 691 -21.07 -9.20 6.87
C MET A 691 -21.86 -8.03 6.29
N GLN A 692 -21.80 -7.78 5.00
CA GLN A 692 -22.35 -6.60 4.31
C GLN A 692 -23.83 -6.28 4.62
N ARG A 693 -24.62 -7.27 5.01
CA ARG A 693 -26.07 -7.14 5.21
C ARG A 693 -26.54 -6.97 6.63
N GLY A 694 -25.71 -7.15 7.61
CA GLY A 694 -26.15 -7.10 9.00
C GLY A 694 -25.33 -6.17 9.85
N VAL A 695 -24.17 -5.73 9.38
CA VAL A 695 -23.19 -5.00 10.17
C VAL A 695 -22.92 -3.63 9.58
N LYS A 696 -23.27 -2.57 10.30
CA LYS A 696 -22.90 -1.20 9.95
C LYS A 696 -21.43 -0.92 10.30
N GLY A 697 -20.82 0.04 9.63
CA GLY A 697 -19.40 0.38 9.82
C GLY A 697 -18.45 -0.51 9.01
N VAL A 698 -18.99 -1.35 8.12
CA VAL A 698 -18.28 -2.10 7.10
C VAL A 698 -18.60 -1.45 5.76
N ASP A 699 -17.60 -0.84 5.15
CA ASP A 699 -17.74 -0.18 3.85
C ASP A 699 -16.82 -0.86 2.82
N PRO A 700 -17.32 -1.84 2.05
CA PRO A 700 -16.58 -2.53 1.02
C PRO A 700 -16.58 -1.75 -0.30
N SER A 701 -16.87 -0.45 -0.26
CA SER A 701 -16.90 0.38 -1.47
C SER A 701 -15.57 0.33 -2.22
N TYR A 702 -15.69 0.35 -3.54
CA TYR A 702 -14.58 0.21 -4.45
C TYR A 702 -14.31 1.51 -5.19
N SER A 703 -13.04 1.82 -5.37
CA SER A 703 -12.57 2.95 -6.17
C SER A 703 -11.46 2.50 -7.11
N LYS A 704 -11.58 2.81 -8.39
CA LYS A 704 -10.56 2.53 -9.41
C LYS A 704 -9.23 3.16 -9.08
N LYS A 705 -9.23 4.38 -8.52
CA LYS A 705 -8.00 5.05 -8.10
C LYS A 705 -7.30 4.27 -6.98
N SER A 706 -8.06 3.73 -6.04
CA SER A 706 -7.51 2.92 -4.95
C SER A 706 -6.90 1.61 -5.47
N GLN A 707 -7.55 0.93 -6.42
CA GLN A 707 -6.99 -0.25 -7.07
C GLN A 707 -5.66 0.06 -7.76
N GLY A 708 -5.61 1.13 -8.56
CA GLY A 708 -4.38 1.49 -9.27
C GLY A 708 -3.22 1.82 -8.31
N VAL A 709 -3.51 2.49 -7.19
CA VAL A 709 -2.49 2.70 -6.14
C VAL A 709 -2.08 1.38 -5.51
N PHE A 710 -3.02 0.46 -5.27
CA PHE A 710 -2.73 -0.85 -4.69
C PHE A 710 -1.78 -1.66 -5.58
N LEU A 711 -2.08 -1.79 -6.87
CA LEU A 711 -1.24 -2.55 -7.80
C LEU A 711 0.19 -1.99 -7.87
N LYS A 712 0.34 -0.66 -7.94
CA LYS A 712 1.65 0.01 -7.93
C LYS A 712 2.38 -0.14 -6.60
N THR A 713 1.65 -0.13 -5.50
CA THR A 713 2.20 -0.38 -4.17
C THR A 713 2.76 -1.80 -4.07
N GLN A 714 1.99 -2.80 -4.50
CA GLN A 714 2.45 -4.19 -4.52
C GLN A 714 3.67 -4.36 -5.44
N ALA A 715 3.70 -3.69 -6.61
CA ALA A 715 4.86 -3.70 -7.49
C ALA A 715 6.14 -3.21 -6.78
N VAL A 716 6.05 -2.14 -5.99
CA VAL A 716 7.19 -1.60 -5.25
C VAL A 716 7.59 -2.52 -4.09
N LEU A 717 6.63 -3.05 -3.33
CA LEU A 717 6.90 -3.95 -2.21
C LEU A 717 7.60 -5.23 -2.67
N GLU A 718 7.09 -5.88 -3.73
CA GLU A 718 7.70 -7.08 -4.31
C GLU A 718 9.12 -6.86 -4.79
N LYS A 719 9.35 -5.74 -5.49
CA LYS A 719 10.67 -5.37 -6.02
C LYS A 719 11.71 -5.12 -4.91
N ASN A 720 11.27 -4.66 -3.73
CA ASN A 720 12.13 -4.22 -2.63
C ASN A 720 12.01 -5.07 -1.36
N ASN A 721 11.60 -6.33 -1.47
CA ASN A 721 11.47 -7.25 -0.34
C ASN A 721 10.59 -6.65 0.79
N GLY A 722 9.42 -6.13 0.43
CA GLY A 722 8.45 -5.58 1.36
C GLY A 722 8.78 -4.17 1.87
N ARG A 723 9.62 -3.38 1.20
CA ARG A 723 10.06 -2.04 1.64
C ARG A 723 9.72 -0.94 0.63
N ASN A 724 10.10 0.30 0.95
CA ASN A 724 10.06 1.49 0.11
C ASN A 724 8.64 2.01 -0.23
N VAL A 725 7.66 1.76 0.64
CA VAL A 725 6.32 2.32 0.52
C VAL A 725 5.99 3.13 1.77
N ILE A 726 5.64 4.41 1.58
CA ILE A 726 5.28 5.32 2.66
C ILE A 726 3.93 5.97 2.33
N PHE A 727 2.97 5.80 3.22
CA PHE A 727 1.69 6.50 3.15
C PHE A 727 1.63 7.56 4.24
N ALA A 728 1.20 8.77 3.90
CA ALA A 728 1.06 9.88 4.85
C ALA A 728 -0.38 10.39 4.87
N THR A 729 -0.93 10.58 6.06
CA THR A 729 -2.26 11.18 6.24
C THR A 729 -2.40 11.77 7.64
N GLY A 730 -3.20 12.83 7.77
CA GLY A 730 -3.62 13.36 9.07
C GLY A 730 -4.87 12.66 9.64
N THR A 731 -5.56 11.85 8.85
CA THR A 731 -6.84 11.21 9.19
C THR A 731 -6.85 9.74 8.75
N PRO A 732 -6.10 8.86 9.43
CA PRO A 732 -6.00 7.45 9.04
C PRO A 732 -7.33 6.72 9.14
N ILE A 733 -8.16 7.07 10.11
CA ILE A 733 -9.52 6.57 10.29
C ILE A 733 -10.46 7.77 10.31
N SER A 734 -11.40 7.84 9.39
CA SER A 734 -12.34 8.96 9.31
C SER A 734 -13.82 8.56 9.39
N ASN A 735 -14.20 7.45 8.76
CA ASN A 735 -15.60 7.05 8.64
C ASN A 735 -15.88 5.68 9.27
N THR A 736 -15.02 4.72 9.09
CA THR A 736 -15.27 3.34 9.54
C THR A 736 -14.01 2.70 10.12
N ALA A 737 -14.19 1.80 11.09
CA ALA A 737 -13.10 1.00 11.63
C ALA A 737 -12.45 0.12 10.56
N ALA A 738 -13.17 -0.28 9.51
CA ALA A 738 -12.66 -1.06 8.39
C ALA A 738 -11.54 -0.37 7.56
N GLU A 739 -11.35 0.94 7.73
CA GLU A 739 -10.30 1.69 7.01
C GLU A 739 -8.88 1.23 7.39
N ILE A 740 -8.68 0.73 8.62
CA ILE A 740 -7.39 0.14 9.05
C ILE A 740 -7.04 -1.08 8.19
N TRP A 741 -8.01 -1.96 7.92
CA TRP A 741 -7.82 -3.10 7.03
C TRP A 741 -7.28 -2.69 5.66
N THR A 742 -7.80 -1.62 5.11
CA THR A 742 -7.34 -1.11 3.80
C THR A 742 -5.88 -0.68 3.86
N PHE A 743 -5.45 0.05 4.90
CA PHE A 743 -4.04 0.42 5.06
C PHE A 743 -3.12 -0.78 5.32
N MET A 744 -3.59 -1.78 6.07
CA MET A 744 -2.85 -3.04 6.23
C MET A 744 -2.61 -3.71 4.88
N ARG A 745 -3.62 -3.79 4.01
CA ARG A 745 -3.47 -4.36 2.68
C ARG A 745 -2.48 -3.60 1.78
N TYR A 746 -2.37 -2.29 1.91
CA TYR A 746 -1.40 -1.50 1.18
C TYR A 746 0.04 -1.73 1.64
N LEU A 747 0.26 -1.82 2.95
CA LEU A 747 1.59 -1.72 3.56
C LEU A 747 2.15 -3.04 4.06
N MET A 748 1.32 -4.06 4.20
CA MET A 748 1.68 -5.36 4.74
C MET A 748 1.62 -6.42 3.64
N PRO A 749 2.67 -7.18 3.40
CA PRO A 749 2.62 -8.30 2.48
C PRO A 749 1.52 -9.29 2.85
N ALA A 750 0.83 -9.85 1.86
CA ALA A 750 -0.27 -10.79 2.09
C ALA A 750 0.17 -12.01 2.92
N ASP A 751 1.37 -12.51 2.68
CA ASP A 751 1.90 -13.66 3.42
C ASP A 751 2.13 -13.35 4.90
N THR A 752 2.60 -12.14 5.22
CA THR A 752 2.69 -11.68 6.62
C THR A 752 1.31 -11.66 7.30
N MET A 753 0.26 -11.18 6.62
CA MET A 753 -1.09 -11.23 7.20
C MET A 753 -1.57 -12.66 7.43
N LYS A 754 -1.26 -13.59 6.53
CA LYS A 754 -1.62 -15.02 6.67
C LYS A 754 -0.95 -15.68 7.87
N GLU A 755 0.27 -15.26 8.25
CA GLU A 755 0.95 -15.74 9.47
C GLU A 755 0.16 -15.43 10.73
N TYR A 756 -0.62 -14.34 10.73
CA TYR A 756 -1.55 -13.96 11.80
C TYR A 756 -2.96 -14.56 11.62
N GLY A 757 -3.15 -15.53 10.72
CA GLY A 757 -4.45 -16.11 10.43
C GLY A 757 -5.45 -15.15 9.78
N ILE A 758 -4.96 -14.10 9.10
CA ILE A 758 -5.76 -13.08 8.45
C ILE A 758 -5.62 -13.24 6.94
N TYR A 759 -6.56 -13.92 6.33
CA TYR A 759 -6.61 -14.13 4.88
C TYR A 759 -7.48 -13.09 4.19
N TYR A 760 -8.63 -12.77 4.82
CA TYR A 760 -9.66 -11.89 4.30
C TYR A 760 -10.15 -10.91 5.38
N PHE A 761 -10.96 -9.93 4.98
CA PHE A 761 -11.54 -8.95 5.90
C PHE A 761 -12.31 -9.59 7.05
N ASP A 762 -13.07 -10.64 6.77
CA ASP A 762 -13.88 -11.30 7.78
C ASP A 762 -13.03 -11.96 8.88
N ASP A 763 -11.83 -12.45 8.53
CA ASP A 763 -10.86 -12.98 9.50
C ASP A 763 -10.29 -11.86 10.38
N PHE A 764 -9.95 -10.73 9.77
CA PHE A 764 -9.52 -9.55 10.51
C PHE A 764 -10.56 -9.13 11.56
N VAL A 765 -11.83 -9.09 11.17
CA VAL A 765 -12.92 -8.75 12.11
C VAL A 765 -13.12 -9.84 13.17
N ARG A 766 -12.98 -11.12 12.85
CA ARG A 766 -13.09 -12.21 13.83
C ARG A 766 -11.99 -12.15 14.89
N ASN A 767 -10.79 -11.74 14.51
CA ASN A 767 -9.65 -11.71 15.44
C ASN A 767 -9.58 -10.39 16.23
N PHE A 768 -9.94 -9.28 15.61
CA PHE A 768 -9.77 -7.93 16.17
C PHE A 768 -11.04 -7.09 16.22
N GLY A 769 -12.12 -7.50 15.58
CA GLY A 769 -13.34 -6.71 15.49
C GLY A 769 -14.25 -6.85 16.70
N ASN A 770 -14.80 -5.73 17.16
CA ASN A 770 -15.86 -5.69 18.15
C ASN A 770 -17.18 -5.32 17.46
N ILE A 771 -18.04 -6.34 17.23
CA ILE A 771 -19.36 -6.13 16.68
C ILE A 771 -20.34 -6.00 17.84
N GLN A 772 -21.04 -4.88 17.90
CA GLN A 772 -22.03 -4.58 18.94
C GLN A 772 -23.39 -4.29 18.33
N GLN A 773 -24.45 -4.74 19.01
CA GLN A 773 -25.81 -4.35 18.69
C GLN A 773 -26.07 -2.94 19.24
N MET A 774 -26.44 -2.02 18.36
CA MET A 774 -26.71 -0.61 18.72
C MET A 774 -28.11 -0.20 18.30
N LEU A 775 -28.80 0.49 19.18
CA LEU A 775 -30.09 1.09 18.89
C LEU A 775 -29.87 2.43 18.19
N GLU A 776 -30.22 2.50 16.91
CA GLU A 776 -30.02 3.70 16.11
C GLU A 776 -31.35 4.37 15.75
N PHE A 777 -31.34 5.70 15.76
CA PHE A 777 -32.49 6.50 15.35
C PHE A 777 -32.48 6.66 13.83
N THR A 778 -33.51 6.18 13.15
CA THR A 778 -33.62 6.27 11.69
C THR A 778 -34.07 7.66 11.25
N THR A 779 -33.79 8.06 10.03
CA THR A 779 -34.29 9.29 9.41
C THR A 779 -35.82 9.39 9.38
N SER A 780 -36.51 8.23 9.51
CA SER A 780 -37.97 8.16 9.61
C SER A 780 -38.50 8.30 11.05
N GLY A 781 -37.65 8.62 12.03
CA GLY A 781 -38.06 8.85 13.41
C GLY A 781 -38.30 7.56 14.23
N LYS A 782 -37.87 6.42 13.75
CA LYS A 782 -38.01 5.13 14.44
C LYS A 782 -36.65 4.62 14.95
N PHE A 783 -36.65 3.95 16.08
CA PHE A 783 -35.52 3.19 16.54
C PHE A 783 -35.39 1.89 15.74
N LYS A 784 -34.17 1.59 15.32
CA LYS A 784 -33.83 0.32 14.68
C LYS A 784 -32.58 -0.23 15.32
N GLU A 785 -32.60 -1.49 15.71
CA GLU A 785 -31.43 -2.22 16.14
C GLU A 785 -30.61 -2.63 14.91
N ASN A 786 -29.31 -2.33 14.94
CA ASN A 786 -28.38 -2.72 13.92
C ASN A 786 -27.11 -3.26 14.59
N ASN A 787 -26.52 -4.31 14.04
CA ASN A 787 -25.17 -4.70 14.37
C ASN A 787 -24.21 -3.69 13.76
N ARG A 788 -23.20 -3.29 14.51
CA ARG A 788 -22.18 -2.36 14.05
C ARG A 788 -20.79 -2.86 14.40
N PHE A 789 -19.85 -2.73 13.48
CA PHE A 789 -18.43 -2.80 13.78
C PHE A 789 -18.08 -1.54 14.56
N ALA A 790 -18.12 -1.63 15.88
CA ALA A 790 -18.06 -0.48 16.78
C ALA A 790 -16.62 -0.13 17.20
N GLY A 791 -15.68 -1.06 17.09
CA GLY A 791 -14.30 -0.89 17.53
C GLY A 791 -13.51 -2.19 17.45
N TYR A 792 -12.45 -2.26 18.24
CA TYR A 792 -11.53 -3.39 18.22
C TYR A 792 -11.44 -4.08 19.58
N VAL A 793 -11.17 -5.38 19.55
CA VAL A 793 -10.66 -6.18 20.66
C VAL A 793 -9.17 -6.39 20.47
N ASN A 794 -8.44 -6.75 21.51
CA ASN A 794 -7.00 -6.99 21.44
C ASN A 794 -6.24 -5.82 20.80
N LEU A 795 -6.65 -4.60 21.15
CA LEU A 795 -6.11 -3.37 20.57
C LEU A 795 -4.58 -3.23 20.73
N PRO A 796 -3.96 -3.58 21.88
CA PRO A 796 -2.51 -3.51 22.00
C PRO A 796 -1.76 -4.34 20.97
N GLU A 797 -2.25 -5.53 20.65
CA GLU A 797 -1.67 -6.46 19.68
C GLU A 797 -1.88 -5.96 18.26
N LEU A 798 -3.06 -5.39 17.97
CA LEU A 798 -3.36 -4.79 16.68
C LEU A 798 -2.48 -3.56 16.38
N VAL A 799 -2.13 -2.79 17.40
CA VAL A 799 -1.34 -1.56 17.27
C VAL A 799 0.16 -1.86 17.18
N ARG A 800 0.62 -2.95 17.77
CA ARG A 800 2.02 -3.40 17.68
C ARG A 800 2.36 -3.86 16.27
#